data_65feb0841aa4a2914dfbb59eccf7d1fe
#
_entry.id   65feb0841aa4a2914dfbb59eccf7d1fe
#
_cell.length_a   1.000
_cell.length_b   1.000
_cell.length_c   1.000
_cell.angle_alpha   90.00
_cell.angle_beta   90.00
_cell.angle_gamma   90.00
#
_symmetry.space_group_name_H-M   'P 1'
#
loop_
_entity.id
_entity.type
_entity.pdbx_description
1 polymer ?
#
loop_
_entity_poly.entity_id
_entity_poly.type
_entity_poly.pdbx_seq_one_letter_code
_entity_poly.pdbx_strand_id
1 'polypeptide(L)'
;MQSSLFKLYEKIVLRNPWLAIMSVCALAATMAIGLPNFKLDASADSLTLERDDDLNFSREVVKRYGSDNFLIVTFSPSQGELFDQNNLETLQSLRSELLDIQGVESVLSMLDVPLLYSPKIDITDLTGELTTLMSKGVDKQLAKQEFLNSPIYKDVILSADGTTTGMMATLALDETYLRLVSARDDLRFLRDTAGLSQQQEQQLESVSLEFLNYRTAKAEIDHQRVADIRGLIENYRNRATIYLGGPDMITADMIDFIRSDLIVFGAGILLFIIITLTVIFRQLRFVVLPLATCVLCLVTILGFLSWIDWRLTVISSNFVLLLLIITLALTIHLIVRYRELLSANPEKDQYQLVNATVMSMAKPCLYTVLTTIVAFTSLVVSNIRPVIDFGWMMTIGITLALLIAFIVIPAGMLLLGKGPVSAVKDNSSAITSKFAWFTEHYGSAVLLMAVGLAALSAYGINKLEVENRFIDYFRSDTEIYQGMQIIDTALGGTTPLDIIIQAPTFDPVDLVERPNEQPSDDGYGFDEEDDYGFEDDYGDIEAETADENNTSGLKDSYWFSSAGLADLQKLQTFIESQPEVGKVNSLAQLYNVARDLSNRELNDLEIAIMRQSLSDEIYQQMVAPYLLEDIDEARIQLRAMETGGQLRRAELLEKIKNYAVNEVGISPDDIRFTGILVLYNNMLQSLYKSQILTLGAVFIGIMLMFLVLFRSIKISIIAIVPNFLAAGIVLGGMGIMRIPLDMMTITIAAITVGIGVDHAIHYLTRFIREFSVDGNYVASMHRAHASIGQALFYTAITIIVGFSILALSNFIPSVYFGLLTGLAMLAALLGSMTLLPKLILITKPFGADSTAQNSTQSK
;
A
#
# COMPACT_ATOMS: atom_id res chain seq x y z
N MET A 1 23.04 -41.59 -1.09
CA MET A 1 21.63 -41.25 -1.29
C MET A 1 21.28 -40.78 -2.73
N GLN A 2 22.18 -41.02 -3.69
CA GLN A 2 21.90 -40.71 -5.11
C GLN A 2 20.86 -41.66 -5.74
N SER A 3 20.29 -42.58 -4.97
CA SER A 3 19.83 -43.77 -5.67
C SER A 3 18.33 -43.90 -5.78
N SER A 4 17.55 -43.49 -4.79
CA SER A 4 16.11 -43.79 -4.74
C SER A 4 15.25 -42.74 -5.47
N LEU A 5 15.40 -41.47 -5.10
CA LEU A 5 14.64 -40.39 -5.72
C LEU A 5 14.98 -40.18 -7.19
N PHE A 6 16.29 -40.27 -7.52
CA PHE A 6 16.68 -40.11 -8.92
C PHE A 6 16.22 -41.30 -9.79
N LYS A 7 16.28 -42.53 -9.27
CA LYS A 7 15.73 -43.71 -9.99
C LYS A 7 14.23 -43.60 -10.19
N LEU A 8 13.50 -43.06 -9.21
CA LEU A 8 12.07 -42.78 -9.32
C LEU A 8 11.79 -41.74 -10.43
N TYR A 9 12.53 -40.61 -10.39
CA TYR A 9 12.45 -39.55 -11.40
C TYR A 9 12.76 -40.11 -12.80
N GLU A 10 13.84 -40.88 -12.96
CA GLU A 10 14.21 -41.54 -14.20
C GLU A 10 13.07 -42.41 -14.74
N LYS A 11 12.48 -43.24 -13.87
CA LYS A 11 11.37 -44.12 -14.22
C LYS A 11 10.11 -43.38 -14.66
N ILE A 12 9.76 -42.30 -13.96
CA ILE A 12 8.52 -41.52 -14.20
C ILE A 12 8.69 -40.57 -15.36
N VAL A 13 9.77 -39.78 -15.41
CA VAL A 13 9.92 -38.65 -16.35
C VAL A 13 10.73 -39.06 -17.58
N LEU A 14 11.94 -39.68 -17.39
CA LEU A 14 12.84 -39.91 -18.53
C LEU A 14 12.46 -41.13 -19.33
N ARG A 15 11.93 -42.19 -18.70
CA ARG A 15 11.49 -43.40 -19.43
C ARG A 15 10.10 -43.31 -20.03
N ASN A 16 9.24 -42.43 -19.48
CA ASN A 16 7.87 -42.24 -19.94
C ASN A 16 7.56 -40.77 -20.23
N PRO A 17 8.28 -40.10 -21.16
CA PRO A 17 8.19 -38.66 -21.36
C PRO A 17 6.78 -38.20 -21.79
N TRP A 18 6.04 -39.00 -22.56
CA TRP A 18 4.65 -38.69 -22.92
C TRP A 18 3.73 -38.66 -21.72
N LEU A 19 3.82 -39.67 -20.84
CA LEU A 19 2.99 -39.71 -19.63
C LEU A 19 3.31 -38.54 -18.69
N ALA A 20 4.58 -38.17 -18.58
CA ALA A 20 5.01 -37.05 -17.76
C ALA A 20 4.45 -35.73 -18.27
N ILE A 21 4.48 -35.44 -19.56
CA ILE A 21 3.89 -34.21 -20.14
C ILE A 21 2.36 -34.26 -20.02
N MET A 22 1.73 -35.38 -20.34
CA MET A 22 0.27 -35.54 -20.22
C MET A 22 -0.22 -35.29 -18.78
N SER A 23 0.53 -35.78 -17.77
CA SER A 23 0.16 -35.53 -16.36
C SER A 23 0.21 -34.05 -15.98
N VAL A 24 1.23 -33.32 -16.46
CA VAL A 24 1.32 -31.84 -16.24
C VAL A 24 0.21 -31.10 -16.99
N CYS A 25 -0.05 -31.50 -18.25
CA CYS A 25 -1.16 -30.91 -19.02
C CYS A 25 -2.53 -31.21 -18.39
N ALA A 26 -2.74 -32.42 -17.88
CA ALA A 26 -3.98 -32.79 -17.18
C ALA A 26 -4.14 -31.98 -15.88
N LEU A 27 -3.05 -31.81 -15.09
CA LEU A 27 -3.06 -30.96 -13.91
C LEU A 27 -3.41 -29.49 -14.26
N ALA A 28 -2.73 -28.93 -15.26
CA ALA A 28 -3.01 -27.57 -15.72
C ALA A 28 -4.45 -27.42 -16.24
N ALA A 29 -4.97 -28.39 -17.00
CA ALA A 29 -6.35 -28.39 -17.47
C ALA A 29 -7.36 -28.47 -16.32
N THR A 30 -7.09 -29.31 -15.31
CA THR A 30 -7.94 -29.37 -14.10
C THR A 30 -7.95 -28.04 -13.33
N MET A 31 -6.78 -27.44 -13.15
CA MET A 31 -6.65 -26.13 -12.49
C MET A 31 -7.29 -25.02 -13.32
N ALA A 32 -7.21 -25.08 -14.66
CA ALA A 32 -7.81 -24.11 -15.56
C ALA A 32 -9.33 -23.99 -15.44
N ILE A 33 -10.03 -25.02 -14.97
CA ILE A 33 -11.48 -24.98 -14.71
C ILE A 33 -11.82 -23.93 -13.66
N GLY A 34 -10.91 -23.63 -12.73
CA GLY A 34 -11.07 -22.60 -11.72
C GLY A 34 -10.90 -21.16 -12.24
N LEU A 35 -10.17 -20.94 -13.35
CA LEU A 35 -9.81 -19.59 -13.83
C LEU A 35 -10.99 -18.62 -14.02
N PRO A 36 -12.20 -19.04 -14.46
CA PRO A 36 -13.33 -18.11 -14.55
C PRO A 36 -13.75 -17.49 -13.22
N ASN A 37 -13.42 -18.13 -12.10
CA ASN A 37 -13.71 -17.64 -10.75
C ASN A 37 -12.56 -16.81 -10.14
N PHE A 38 -11.56 -16.46 -10.96
CA PHE A 38 -10.42 -15.68 -10.52
C PHE A 38 -10.84 -14.26 -10.15
N LYS A 39 -10.45 -13.78 -8.96
CA LYS A 39 -10.87 -12.49 -8.40
C LYS A 39 -9.68 -11.62 -8.05
N LEU A 40 -9.87 -10.30 -8.21
CA LEU A 40 -8.96 -9.25 -7.76
C LEU A 40 -9.54 -8.60 -6.51
N ASP A 41 -8.68 -8.09 -5.65
CA ASP A 41 -9.04 -7.34 -4.44
C ASP A 41 -8.18 -6.07 -4.35
N ALA A 42 -8.74 -4.93 -4.75
CA ALA A 42 -8.11 -3.62 -4.64
C ALA A 42 -8.79 -2.72 -3.61
N SER A 43 -9.60 -3.29 -2.71
CA SER A 43 -10.30 -2.53 -1.67
C SER A 43 -9.32 -1.86 -0.70
N ALA A 44 -9.72 -0.72 -0.14
CA ALA A 44 -8.97 -0.02 0.91
C ALA A 44 -8.69 -0.93 2.12
N ASP A 45 -9.65 -1.79 2.50
CA ASP A 45 -9.47 -2.80 3.55
C ASP A 45 -8.31 -3.78 3.29
N SER A 46 -8.01 -4.08 2.02
CA SER A 46 -6.89 -4.95 1.67
C SER A 46 -5.53 -4.29 1.92
N LEU A 47 -5.49 -2.96 2.07
CA LEU A 47 -4.30 -2.17 2.30
C LEU A 47 -4.06 -1.85 3.77
N THR A 48 -5.03 -2.13 4.66
CA THR A 48 -4.93 -1.86 6.09
C THR A 48 -4.08 -2.92 6.81
N LEU A 49 -3.56 -2.56 7.98
CA LEU A 49 -2.82 -3.47 8.85
C LEU A 49 -3.79 -4.51 9.45
N GLU A 50 -3.31 -5.72 9.66
CA GLU A 50 -4.15 -6.82 10.19
C GLU A 50 -4.53 -6.61 11.66
N ARG A 51 -3.72 -5.85 12.42
CA ARG A 51 -3.91 -5.52 13.84
C ARG A 51 -3.62 -4.04 14.03
N ASP A 52 -4.64 -3.23 13.87
CA ASP A 52 -4.56 -1.78 14.06
C ASP A 52 -5.72 -1.33 14.95
N ASP A 53 -5.41 -0.89 16.17
CA ASP A 53 -6.40 -0.40 17.12
C ASP A 53 -7.06 0.88 16.61
N ASP A 54 -6.34 1.69 15.82
CA ASP A 54 -6.89 2.90 15.22
C ASP A 54 -7.88 2.57 14.09
N LEU A 55 -7.73 1.43 13.41
CA LEU A 55 -8.72 0.95 12.44
C LEU A 55 -10.04 0.57 13.14
N ASN A 56 -9.96 -0.12 14.28
CA ASN A 56 -11.15 -0.47 15.06
C ASN A 56 -11.84 0.80 15.57
N PHE A 57 -11.09 1.74 16.09
CA PHE A 57 -11.60 3.02 16.53
C PHE A 57 -12.22 3.83 15.37
N SER A 58 -11.59 3.86 14.20
CA SER A 58 -12.14 4.49 13.01
C SER A 58 -13.53 3.94 12.65
N ARG A 59 -13.72 2.63 12.73
CA ARG A 59 -15.01 1.98 12.48
C ARG A 59 -16.06 2.30 13.54
N GLU A 60 -15.66 2.48 14.80
CA GLU A 60 -16.56 2.94 15.86
C GLU A 60 -17.01 4.38 15.61
N VAL A 61 -16.11 5.26 15.19
CA VAL A 61 -16.44 6.65 14.85
C VAL A 61 -17.40 6.68 13.65
N VAL A 62 -17.17 5.88 12.61
CA VAL A 62 -18.10 5.77 11.47
C VAL A 62 -19.50 5.29 11.90
N LYS A 63 -19.59 4.36 12.87
CA LYS A 63 -20.90 3.93 13.40
C LYS A 63 -21.63 5.04 14.15
N ARG A 64 -20.88 5.90 14.85
CA ARG A 64 -21.44 6.98 15.68
C ARG A 64 -21.85 8.21 14.88
N TYR A 65 -21.00 8.63 13.94
CA TYR A 65 -21.18 9.88 13.16
C TYR A 65 -21.72 9.66 11.75
N GLY A 66 -21.92 8.40 11.34
CA GLY A 66 -22.35 8.05 9.97
C GLY A 66 -21.19 7.74 9.02
N SER A 67 -21.53 7.37 7.80
CA SER A 67 -20.53 7.01 6.78
C SER A 67 -19.98 8.26 6.11
N ASP A 68 -18.64 8.34 6.03
CA ASP A 68 -17.94 9.33 5.20
C ASP A 68 -17.77 8.84 3.74
N ASN A 69 -18.65 7.96 3.26
CA ASN A 69 -18.54 7.43 1.90
C ASN A 69 -19.22 8.38 0.91
N PHE A 70 -18.40 9.12 0.18
CA PHE A 70 -18.86 10.11 -0.79
C PHE A 70 -17.99 10.12 -2.04
N LEU A 71 -18.57 10.66 -3.11
CA LEU A 71 -17.84 11.02 -4.32
C LEU A 71 -17.89 12.54 -4.49
N ILE A 72 -16.79 13.11 -4.97
CA ILE A 72 -16.70 14.54 -5.27
C ILE A 72 -16.68 14.70 -6.79
N VAL A 73 -17.60 15.51 -7.31
CA VAL A 73 -17.63 15.93 -8.71
C VAL A 73 -17.26 17.41 -8.76
N THR A 74 -16.12 17.74 -9.34
CA THR A 74 -15.70 19.13 -9.53
C THR A 74 -16.36 19.69 -10.80
N PHE A 75 -16.67 20.98 -10.80
CA PHE A 75 -17.26 21.67 -11.94
C PHE A 75 -16.57 23.01 -12.13
N SER A 76 -15.89 23.17 -13.28
CA SER A 76 -15.24 24.43 -13.69
C SER A 76 -15.76 24.79 -15.08
N PRO A 77 -16.58 25.84 -15.25
CA PRO A 77 -17.18 26.19 -16.54
C PRO A 77 -16.10 26.52 -17.59
N SER A 78 -16.30 26.04 -18.81
CA SER A 78 -15.38 26.31 -19.94
C SER A 78 -15.53 27.72 -20.50
N GLN A 79 -16.66 28.40 -20.25
CA GLN A 79 -16.99 29.74 -20.72
C GLN A 79 -17.82 30.51 -19.68
N GLY A 80 -17.54 31.80 -19.54
CA GLY A 80 -18.23 32.66 -18.58
C GLY A 80 -17.78 32.48 -17.14
N GLU A 81 -18.49 33.09 -16.20
CA GLU A 81 -18.27 32.93 -14.78
C GLU A 81 -19.15 31.82 -14.20
N LEU A 82 -18.73 31.18 -13.09
CA LEU A 82 -19.48 30.10 -12.44
C LEU A 82 -20.91 30.54 -12.03
N PHE A 83 -21.07 31.79 -11.60
CA PHE A 83 -22.36 32.37 -11.19
C PHE A 83 -23.26 32.86 -12.35
N ASP A 84 -22.81 32.68 -13.60
CA ASP A 84 -23.67 32.96 -14.77
C ASP A 84 -24.86 32.00 -14.82
N GLN A 85 -26.03 32.51 -15.25
CA GLN A 85 -27.28 31.74 -15.23
C GLN A 85 -27.18 30.40 -15.97
N ASN A 86 -26.53 30.38 -17.14
CA ASN A 86 -26.38 29.17 -17.96
C ASN A 86 -25.50 28.10 -17.24
N ASN A 87 -24.47 28.56 -16.51
CA ASN A 87 -23.58 27.66 -15.79
C ASN A 87 -24.27 27.09 -14.55
N LEU A 88 -25.06 27.90 -13.82
CA LEU A 88 -25.87 27.44 -12.69
C LEU A 88 -26.97 26.45 -13.14
N GLU A 89 -27.63 26.68 -14.28
CA GLU A 89 -28.61 25.75 -14.86
C GLU A 89 -27.93 24.42 -15.28
N THR A 90 -26.73 24.51 -15.84
CA THR A 90 -25.92 23.32 -16.20
C THR A 90 -25.54 22.53 -14.95
N LEU A 91 -25.11 23.21 -13.89
CA LEU A 91 -24.78 22.61 -12.59
C LEU A 91 -26.00 21.95 -11.95
N GLN A 92 -27.19 22.61 -12.02
CA GLN A 92 -28.44 22.07 -11.51
C GLN A 92 -28.86 20.80 -12.27
N SER A 93 -28.72 20.80 -13.59
CA SER A 93 -29.02 19.62 -14.41
C SER A 93 -28.11 18.45 -14.06
N LEU A 94 -26.79 18.69 -13.97
CA LEU A 94 -25.80 17.69 -13.58
C LEU A 94 -26.10 17.14 -12.18
N ARG A 95 -26.41 18.03 -11.20
CA ARG A 95 -26.79 17.63 -9.85
C ARG A 95 -28.00 16.71 -9.83
N SER A 96 -29.06 17.08 -10.58
CA SER A 96 -30.30 16.29 -10.63
C SER A 96 -30.07 14.91 -11.24
N GLU A 97 -29.29 14.83 -12.32
CA GLU A 97 -28.94 13.55 -12.96
C GLU A 97 -28.00 12.69 -12.10
N LEU A 98 -27.11 13.29 -11.29
CA LEU A 98 -26.30 12.57 -10.31
C LEU A 98 -27.15 11.95 -9.21
N LEU A 99 -28.20 12.64 -8.75
CA LEU A 99 -29.12 12.13 -7.73
C LEU A 99 -29.93 10.91 -8.23
N ASP A 100 -30.18 10.81 -9.53
CA ASP A 100 -30.90 9.69 -10.13
C ASP A 100 -30.04 8.41 -10.25
N ILE A 101 -28.72 8.49 -9.98
CA ILE A 101 -27.82 7.33 -10.04
C ILE A 101 -28.05 6.41 -8.85
N GLN A 102 -28.15 5.12 -9.12
CA GLN A 102 -28.41 4.11 -8.10
C GLN A 102 -27.34 4.10 -7.01
N GLY A 103 -27.77 4.27 -5.76
CA GLY A 103 -26.93 4.25 -4.57
C GLY A 103 -26.34 5.62 -4.19
N VAL A 104 -26.67 6.70 -4.90
CA VAL A 104 -26.49 8.07 -4.46
C VAL A 104 -27.71 8.45 -3.61
N GLU A 105 -27.47 8.82 -2.36
CA GLU A 105 -28.51 9.20 -1.40
C GLU A 105 -28.82 10.69 -1.46
N SER A 106 -27.77 11.51 -1.54
CA SER A 106 -27.89 12.96 -1.63
C SER A 106 -26.77 13.57 -2.46
N VAL A 107 -27.00 14.75 -3.02
CA VAL A 107 -25.97 15.54 -3.70
C VAL A 107 -26.01 16.95 -3.12
N LEU A 108 -24.95 17.30 -2.38
CA LEU A 108 -24.76 18.63 -1.82
C LEU A 108 -23.89 19.46 -2.76
N SER A 109 -24.36 20.66 -3.11
CA SER A 109 -23.66 21.60 -3.99
C SER A 109 -23.84 23.05 -3.49
N MET A 110 -23.21 24.01 -4.17
CA MET A 110 -23.43 25.41 -3.89
C MET A 110 -24.89 25.87 -4.11
N LEU A 111 -25.73 25.05 -4.77
CA LEU A 111 -27.14 25.36 -5.03
C LEU A 111 -28.02 25.02 -3.82
N ASP A 112 -27.55 24.17 -2.91
CA ASP A 112 -28.33 23.57 -1.82
C ASP A 112 -28.07 24.24 -0.46
N VAL A 113 -26.88 24.82 -0.32
CA VAL A 113 -26.47 25.39 0.96
C VAL A 113 -27.15 26.73 1.25
N PRO A 114 -27.50 27.02 2.53
CA PRO A 114 -28.18 28.24 2.92
C PRO A 114 -27.26 29.46 2.80
N LEU A 115 -27.83 30.58 2.35
CA LEU A 115 -27.18 31.89 2.35
C LEU A 115 -27.50 32.61 3.66
N LEU A 116 -26.46 32.91 4.46
CA LEU A 116 -26.60 33.51 5.79
C LEU A 116 -26.26 35.03 5.80
N TYR A 117 -25.49 35.47 4.79
CA TYR A 117 -25.00 36.83 4.69
C TYR A 117 -25.54 37.60 3.45
N SER A 118 -26.41 36.99 2.66
CA SER A 118 -26.88 37.53 1.38
C SER A 118 -28.40 37.51 1.22
N PRO A 119 -29.17 38.35 1.95
CA PRO A 119 -28.77 39.37 2.92
C PRO A 119 -28.41 38.76 4.27
N LYS A 120 -27.66 39.51 5.11
CA LYS A 120 -27.33 39.09 6.49
C LYS A 120 -28.63 38.88 7.27
N ILE A 121 -28.85 37.66 7.74
CA ILE A 121 -29.99 37.26 8.54
C ILE A 121 -29.78 37.55 10.02
N ASP A 122 -30.85 37.63 10.81
CA ASP A 122 -30.77 37.65 12.27
C ASP A 122 -30.65 36.21 12.81
N ILE A 123 -30.07 36.01 14.00
CA ILE A 123 -29.98 34.69 14.66
C ILE A 123 -31.38 34.06 14.80
N THR A 124 -32.38 34.85 15.07
CA THR A 124 -33.78 34.43 15.20
C THR A 124 -34.35 33.85 13.91
N ASP A 125 -33.79 34.20 12.74
CA ASP A 125 -34.25 33.74 11.44
C ASP A 125 -33.64 32.35 11.07
N LEU A 126 -32.67 31.85 11.84
CA LEU A 126 -32.14 30.49 11.71
C LEU A 126 -33.19 29.38 12.00
N THR A 127 -34.34 29.76 12.55
CA THR A 127 -35.48 28.86 12.80
C THR A 127 -36.43 28.71 11.60
N GLY A 128 -36.26 29.54 10.54
CA GLY A 128 -37.12 29.58 9.36
C GLY A 128 -36.55 28.84 8.14
N GLU A 129 -37.29 28.84 7.05
CA GLU A 129 -36.78 28.39 5.73
C GLU A 129 -35.71 29.36 5.24
N LEU A 130 -34.47 28.85 5.11
CA LEU A 130 -33.34 29.64 4.65
C LEU A 130 -33.33 29.73 3.11
N THR A 131 -32.86 30.88 2.61
CA THR A 131 -32.74 31.12 1.16
C THR A 131 -31.48 30.41 0.62
N THR A 132 -31.58 29.80 -0.54
CA THR A 132 -30.48 29.20 -1.28
C THR A 132 -30.17 30.02 -2.54
N LEU A 133 -29.05 29.72 -3.22
CA LEU A 133 -28.64 30.44 -4.42
C LEU A 133 -29.69 30.46 -5.54
N MET A 134 -30.56 29.44 -5.58
CA MET A 134 -31.65 29.32 -6.59
C MET A 134 -32.98 29.92 -6.14
N SER A 135 -33.08 30.46 -4.94
CA SER A 135 -34.30 31.12 -4.44
C SER A 135 -34.56 32.40 -5.20
N LYS A 136 -35.87 32.74 -5.34
CA LYS A 136 -36.29 33.93 -6.10
C LYS A 136 -35.85 35.23 -5.38
N GLY A 137 -35.18 36.11 -6.12
CA GLY A 137 -34.78 37.42 -5.61
C GLY A 137 -33.39 37.50 -4.96
N VAL A 138 -32.64 36.43 -4.97
CA VAL A 138 -31.27 36.41 -4.45
C VAL A 138 -30.32 37.20 -5.36
N ASP A 139 -29.54 38.10 -4.78
CA ASP A 139 -28.46 38.81 -5.47
C ASP A 139 -27.23 37.90 -5.57
N LYS A 140 -26.97 37.42 -6.82
CA LYS A 140 -25.89 36.50 -7.13
C LYS A 140 -24.49 37.07 -6.85
N GLN A 141 -24.33 38.41 -6.90
CA GLN A 141 -23.05 39.05 -6.59
C GLN A 141 -22.77 39.05 -5.07
N LEU A 142 -23.79 39.31 -4.27
CA LEU A 142 -23.69 39.17 -2.81
C LEU A 142 -23.47 37.70 -2.43
N ALA A 143 -24.22 36.78 -3.02
CA ALA A 143 -24.01 35.35 -2.79
C ALA A 143 -22.60 34.91 -3.16
N LYS A 144 -22.02 35.37 -4.29
CA LYS A 144 -20.62 35.10 -4.66
C LYS A 144 -19.65 35.58 -3.60
N GLN A 145 -19.86 36.78 -3.06
CA GLN A 145 -19.02 37.31 -1.99
C GLN A 145 -19.15 36.49 -0.70
N GLU A 146 -20.35 36.02 -0.38
CA GLU A 146 -20.55 35.11 0.76
C GLU A 146 -19.76 33.81 0.57
N PHE A 147 -19.89 33.10 -0.54
CA PHE A 147 -19.17 31.87 -0.81
C PHE A 147 -17.63 32.04 -0.72
N LEU A 148 -17.11 33.17 -1.18
CA LEU A 148 -15.67 33.45 -1.14
C LEU A 148 -15.13 33.83 0.26
N ASN A 149 -15.99 34.34 1.15
CA ASN A 149 -15.58 34.86 2.46
C ASN A 149 -16.12 34.04 3.63
N SER A 150 -17.16 33.22 3.43
CA SER A 150 -17.76 32.41 4.49
C SER A 150 -16.78 31.41 5.07
N PRO A 151 -16.66 31.32 6.39
CA PRO A 151 -15.84 30.31 7.04
C PRO A 151 -16.32 28.87 6.78
N ILE A 152 -17.59 28.69 6.37
CA ILE A 152 -18.20 27.38 6.13
C ILE A 152 -17.95 26.92 4.68
N TYR A 153 -18.13 27.80 3.70
CA TYR A 153 -18.22 27.42 2.29
C TYR A 153 -16.92 27.57 1.52
N LYS A 154 -16.06 28.52 1.95
CA LYS A 154 -14.77 28.76 1.31
C LYS A 154 -13.88 27.51 1.41
N ASP A 155 -13.26 27.17 0.30
CA ASP A 155 -12.33 26.02 0.17
C ASP A 155 -12.98 24.65 0.50
N VAL A 156 -14.31 24.55 0.48
CA VAL A 156 -15.06 23.29 0.58
C VAL A 156 -15.98 23.09 -0.61
N ILE A 157 -16.85 24.10 -0.85
CA ILE A 157 -17.85 24.09 -1.92
C ILE A 157 -17.38 24.91 -3.12
N LEU A 158 -16.65 26.00 -2.85
CA LEU A 158 -16.12 26.93 -3.86
C LEU A 158 -14.62 27.14 -3.64
N SER A 159 -13.85 27.08 -4.73
CA SER A 159 -12.43 27.43 -4.71
C SER A 159 -12.18 28.89 -4.33
N ALA A 160 -11.01 29.18 -3.75
CA ALA A 160 -10.65 30.53 -3.31
C ALA A 160 -10.69 31.57 -4.45
N ASP A 161 -10.48 31.17 -5.69
CA ASP A 161 -10.57 32.04 -6.89
C ASP A 161 -11.98 32.13 -7.50
N GLY A 162 -12.94 31.36 -6.97
CA GLY A 162 -14.32 31.34 -7.42
C GLY A 162 -14.57 30.72 -8.79
N THR A 163 -13.61 29.94 -9.31
CA THR A 163 -13.69 29.35 -10.65
C THR A 163 -14.18 27.91 -10.66
N THR A 164 -14.01 27.19 -9.56
CA THR A 164 -14.32 25.77 -9.44
C THR A 164 -15.25 25.53 -8.26
N THR A 165 -16.32 24.76 -8.45
CA THR A 165 -17.19 24.29 -7.37
C THR A 165 -17.12 22.77 -7.26
N GLY A 166 -17.30 22.26 -6.04
CA GLY A 166 -17.44 20.84 -5.72
C GLY A 166 -18.90 20.47 -5.47
N MET A 167 -19.32 19.34 -5.99
CA MET A 167 -20.55 18.65 -5.61
C MET A 167 -20.19 17.38 -4.86
N MET A 168 -20.72 17.21 -3.68
CA MET A 168 -20.52 16.01 -2.87
C MET A 168 -21.73 15.09 -3.01
N ALA A 169 -21.54 13.96 -3.69
CA ALA A 169 -22.53 12.91 -3.79
C ALA A 169 -22.32 11.90 -2.66
N THR A 170 -23.19 11.94 -1.66
CA THR A 170 -23.15 11.01 -0.52
C THR A 170 -23.75 9.68 -0.94
N LEU A 171 -23.09 8.59 -0.60
CA LEU A 171 -23.53 7.25 -0.91
C LEU A 171 -24.29 6.64 0.26
N ALA A 172 -25.29 5.84 -0.07
CA ALA A 172 -26.11 5.17 0.94
C ALA A 172 -25.26 4.29 1.87
N LEU A 173 -25.58 4.36 3.16
CA LEU A 173 -24.89 3.57 4.20
C LEU A 173 -25.11 2.07 3.96
N ASP A 174 -24.05 1.32 3.93
CA ASP A 174 -24.07 -0.13 3.74
C ASP A 174 -24.17 -0.87 5.09
N GLU A 175 -25.38 -1.01 5.61
CA GLU A 175 -25.64 -1.71 6.87
C GLU A 175 -25.17 -3.16 6.87
N THR A 176 -25.23 -3.85 5.71
CA THR A 176 -24.78 -5.24 5.58
C THR A 176 -23.26 -5.34 5.71
N TYR A 177 -22.54 -4.42 5.06
CA TYR A 177 -21.10 -4.31 5.20
C TYR A 177 -20.68 -4.05 6.65
N LEU A 178 -21.30 -3.06 7.32
CA LEU A 178 -21.01 -2.71 8.70
C LEU A 178 -21.29 -3.86 9.66
N ARG A 179 -22.40 -4.56 9.49
CA ARG A 179 -22.76 -5.74 10.30
C ARG A 179 -21.74 -6.88 10.15
N LEU A 180 -21.35 -7.20 8.92
CA LEU A 180 -20.39 -8.28 8.65
C LEU A 180 -18.97 -7.93 9.15
N VAL A 181 -18.53 -6.68 8.94
CA VAL A 181 -17.25 -6.19 9.46
C VAL A 181 -17.22 -6.27 10.98
N SER A 182 -18.26 -5.74 11.65
CA SER A 182 -18.34 -5.75 13.10
C SER A 182 -18.30 -7.17 13.66
N ALA A 183 -19.15 -8.07 13.15
CA ALA A 183 -19.19 -9.45 13.61
C ALA A 183 -17.85 -10.19 13.42
N ARG A 184 -17.14 -9.91 12.34
CA ARG A 184 -15.79 -10.46 12.10
C ARG A 184 -14.77 -9.92 13.08
N ASP A 185 -14.76 -8.60 13.28
CA ASP A 185 -13.74 -7.92 14.07
C ASP A 185 -13.93 -8.18 15.57
N ASP A 186 -15.16 -8.31 16.05
CA ASP A 186 -15.47 -8.74 17.42
C ASP A 186 -14.89 -10.15 17.70
N LEU A 187 -15.04 -11.07 16.75
CA LEU A 187 -14.45 -12.42 16.87
C LEU A 187 -12.92 -12.41 16.79
N ARG A 188 -12.34 -11.52 15.97
CA ARG A 188 -10.88 -11.33 15.90
C ARG A 188 -10.33 -10.75 17.19
N PHE A 189 -11.00 -9.76 17.76
CA PHE A 189 -10.62 -9.19 19.05
C PHE A 189 -10.67 -10.25 20.17
N LEU A 190 -11.73 -11.05 20.21
CA LEU A 190 -11.83 -12.18 21.16
C LEU A 190 -10.70 -13.19 20.95
N ARG A 191 -10.36 -13.53 19.69
CA ARG A 191 -9.23 -14.42 19.36
C ARG A 191 -7.92 -13.92 19.96
N ASP A 192 -7.66 -12.61 19.83
CA ASP A 192 -6.36 -12.01 20.16
C ASP A 192 -6.25 -11.68 21.66
N THR A 193 -7.38 -11.54 22.39
CA THR A 193 -7.41 -11.23 23.83
C THR A 193 -7.64 -12.45 24.73
N ALA A 194 -8.61 -13.29 24.40
CA ALA A 194 -9.08 -14.38 25.26
C ALA A 194 -8.97 -15.78 24.63
N GLY A 195 -8.69 -15.84 23.31
CA GLY A 195 -8.75 -17.07 22.52
C GLY A 195 -10.19 -17.43 22.12
N LEU A 196 -10.34 -18.24 21.09
CA LEU A 196 -11.64 -18.68 20.59
C LEU A 196 -11.93 -20.13 20.97
N SER A 197 -13.19 -20.42 21.25
CA SER A 197 -13.70 -21.80 21.25
C SER A 197 -13.78 -22.33 19.80
N GLN A 198 -13.83 -23.63 19.62
CA GLN A 198 -13.93 -24.27 18.30
C GLN A 198 -15.17 -23.77 17.51
N GLN A 199 -16.27 -23.49 18.21
CA GLN A 199 -17.49 -22.96 17.57
C GLN A 199 -17.29 -21.51 17.08
N GLN A 200 -16.62 -20.66 17.88
CA GLN A 200 -16.30 -19.29 17.51
C GLN A 200 -15.28 -19.21 16.36
N GLU A 201 -14.34 -20.16 16.30
CA GLU A 201 -13.39 -20.27 15.20
C GLU A 201 -14.10 -20.60 13.88
N GLN A 202 -15.04 -21.55 13.89
CA GLN A 202 -15.89 -21.85 12.74
C GLN A 202 -16.79 -20.66 12.36
N GLN A 203 -17.31 -19.93 13.34
CA GLN A 203 -18.09 -18.73 13.10
C GLN A 203 -17.24 -17.61 12.48
N LEU A 204 -16.00 -17.39 12.95
CA LEU A 204 -15.06 -16.43 12.37
C LEU A 204 -14.73 -16.77 10.93
N GLU A 205 -14.53 -18.06 10.63
CA GLU A 205 -14.26 -18.52 9.26
C GLU A 205 -15.48 -18.27 8.35
N SER A 206 -16.70 -18.61 8.80
CA SER A 206 -17.92 -18.40 8.01
C SER A 206 -18.22 -16.94 7.77
N VAL A 207 -18.14 -16.07 8.80
CA VAL A 207 -18.37 -14.63 8.68
C VAL A 207 -17.29 -13.97 7.82
N SER A 208 -16.04 -14.41 7.96
CA SER A 208 -14.94 -13.89 7.12
C SER A 208 -15.15 -14.21 5.64
N LEU A 209 -15.63 -15.41 5.32
CA LEU A 209 -15.95 -15.81 3.96
C LEU A 209 -17.17 -15.04 3.42
N GLU A 210 -18.22 -14.88 4.21
CA GLU A 210 -19.41 -14.11 3.84
C GLU A 210 -19.05 -12.66 3.57
N PHE A 211 -18.29 -12.03 4.48
CA PHE A 211 -17.78 -10.67 4.31
C PHE A 211 -16.96 -10.53 3.02
N LEU A 212 -16.04 -11.45 2.77
CA LEU A 212 -15.19 -11.43 1.59
C LEU A 212 -16.00 -11.52 0.28
N ASN A 213 -17.04 -12.36 0.25
CA ASN A 213 -17.93 -12.51 -0.90
C ASN A 213 -18.80 -11.26 -1.10
N TYR A 214 -19.37 -10.74 -0.01
CA TYR A 214 -20.16 -9.52 -0.03
C TYR A 214 -19.35 -8.33 -0.57
N ARG A 215 -18.14 -8.12 -0.01
CA ARG A 215 -17.23 -7.05 -0.43
C ARG A 215 -16.89 -7.11 -1.92
N THR A 216 -16.69 -8.31 -2.46
CA THR A 216 -16.38 -8.46 -3.88
C THR A 216 -17.59 -8.11 -4.76
N ALA A 217 -18.79 -8.54 -4.37
CA ALA A 217 -20.01 -8.19 -5.09
C ALA A 217 -20.26 -6.67 -5.03
N LYS A 218 -20.06 -6.08 -3.87
CA LYS A 218 -20.16 -4.62 -3.69
C LYS A 218 -19.16 -3.86 -4.56
N ALA A 219 -17.89 -4.29 -4.61
CA ALA A 219 -16.87 -3.64 -5.43
C ALA A 219 -17.24 -3.58 -6.92
N GLU A 220 -17.93 -4.60 -7.44
CA GLU A 220 -18.42 -4.59 -8.83
C GLU A 220 -19.58 -3.59 -9.00
N ILE A 221 -20.48 -3.46 -8.01
CA ILE A 221 -21.57 -2.47 -8.01
C ILE A 221 -20.98 -1.06 -7.93
N ASP A 222 -20.01 -0.82 -7.06
CA ASP A 222 -19.35 0.47 -6.91
C ASP A 222 -18.57 0.85 -8.18
N HIS A 223 -17.90 -0.11 -8.80
CA HIS A 223 -17.21 0.08 -10.08
C HIS A 223 -18.21 0.48 -11.20
N GLN A 224 -19.36 -0.18 -11.27
CA GLN A 224 -20.40 0.17 -12.23
C GLN A 224 -20.96 1.57 -11.97
N ARG A 225 -21.19 1.93 -10.69
CA ARG A 225 -21.64 3.29 -10.32
C ARG A 225 -20.64 4.36 -10.77
N VAL A 226 -19.34 4.15 -10.56
CA VAL A 226 -18.29 5.06 -11.03
C VAL A 226 -18.34 5.18 -12.56
N ALA A 227 -18.55 4.07 -13.28
CA ALA A 227 -18.67 4.08 -14.74
C ALA A 227 -19.91 4.85 -15.20
N ASP A 228 -21.05 4.70 -14.52
CA ASP A 228 -22.29 5.41 -14.83
C ASP A 228 -22.13 6.93 -14.60
N ILE A 229 -21.50 7.34 -13.49
CA ILE A 229 -21.18 8.75 -13.20
C ILE A 229 -20.24 9.32 -14.28
N ARG A 230 -19.21 8.60 -14.70
CA ARG A 230 -18.32 9.04 -15.79
C ARG A 230 -19.05 9.16 -17.11
N GLY A 231 -19.93 8.21 -17.42
CA GLY A 231 -20.81 8.30 -18.60
C GLY A 231 -21.71 9.53 -18.59
N LEU A 232 -22.23 9.90 -17.42
CA LEU A 232 -22.97 11.14 -17.23
C LEU A 232 -22.09 12.38 -17.42
N ILE A 233 -20.95 12.46 -16.77
CA ILE A 233 -19.99 13.57 -16.83
C ILE A 233 -19.57 13.85 -18.28
N GLU A 234 -19.38 12.83 -19.11
CA GLU A 234 -18.96 12.97 -20.50
C GLU A 234 -19.93 13.83 -21.33
N ASN A 235 -21.24 13.83 -21.01
CA ASN A 235 -22.23 14.65 -21.66
C ASN A 235 -22.06 16.16 -21.38
N TYR A 236 -21.31 16.49 -20.33
CA TYR A 236 -21.11 17.87 -19.87
C TYR A 236 -19.70 18.41 -20.15
N ARG A 237 -18.74 17.58 -20.60
CA ARG A 237 -17.33 17.98 -20.85
C ARG A 237 -17.17 19.09 -21.89
N ASN A 238 -18.13 19.29 -22.78
CA ASN A 238 -18.13 20.39 -23.74
C ASN A 238 -18.50 21.74 -23.11
N ARG A 239 -19.11 21.75 -21.91
CA ARG A 239 -19.57 22.95 -21.20
C ARG A 239 -18.68 23.29 -20.00
N ALA A 240 -18.08 22.27 -19.38
CA ALA A 240 -17.25 22.42 -18.20
C ALA A 240 -16.12 21.38 -18.15
N THR A 241 -15.04 21.73 -17.48
CA THR A 241 -14.02 20.76 -17.05
C THR A 241 -14.52 20.13 -15.76
N ILE A 242 -14.71 18.83 -15.79
CA ILE A 242 -15.31 18.07 -14.68
C ILE A 242 -14.39 16.89 -14.36
N TYR A 243 -14.06 16.72 -13.09
CA TYR A 243 -13.33 15.58 -12.57
C TYR A 243 -14.12 14.89 -11.46
N LEU A 244 -13.97 13.57 -11.40
CA LEU A 244 -14.51 12.74 -10.35
C LEU A 244 -13.40 12.44 -9.35
N GLY A 245 -13.71 12.43 -8.05
CA GLY A 245 -12.82 12.04 -6.95
C GLY A 245 -13.58 11.29 -5.88
N GLY A 246 -12.84 10.68 -4.96
CA GLY A 246 -13.38 9.95 -3.82
C GLY A 246 -12.89 8.51 -3.73
N PRO A 247 -13.05 7.84 -2.57
CA PRO A 247 -12.48 6.53 -2.30
C PRO A 247 -12.95 5.42 -3.27
N ASP A 248 -14.24 5.39 -3.59
CA ASP A 248 -14.80 4.37 -4.49
C ASP A 248 -14.27 4.53 -5.92
N MET A 249 -14.10 5.78 -6.40
CA MET A 249 -13.49 6.05 -7.71
C MET A 249 -12.04 5.58 -7.74
N ILE A 250 -11.26 5.88 -6.70
CA ILE A 250 -9.87 5.45 -6.59
C ILE A 250 -9.77 3.92 -6.64
N THR A 251 -10.65 3.22 -5.92
CA THR A 251 -10.70 1.76 -5.90
C THR A 251 -11.05 1.19 -7.27
N ALA A 252 -12.02 1.78 -7.96
CA ALA A 252 -12.42 1.38 -9.31
C ALA A 252 -11.25 1.54 -10.30
N ASP A 253 -10.56 2.69 -10.31
CA ASP A 253 -9.41 2.94 -11.18
C ASP A 253 -8.23 2.02 -10.88
N MET A 254 -7.97 1.71 -9.60
CA MET A 254 -6.93 0.75 -9.23
C MET A 254 -7.23 -0.65 -9.78
N ILE A 255 -8.48 -1.11 -9.74
CA ILE A 255 -8.90 -2.38 -10.33
C ILE A 255 -8.66 -2.38 -11.84
N ASP A 256 -9.04 -1.29 -12.53
CA ASP A 256 -8.85 -1.16 -13.97
C ASP A 256 -7.37 -1.11 -14.36
N PHE A 257 -6.52 -0.40 -13.61
CA PHE A 257 -5.08 -0.40 -13.84
C PHE A 257 -4.48 -1.79 -13.64
N ILE A 258 -4.84 -2.51 -12.56
CA ILE A 258 -4.36 -3.88 -12.33
C ILE A 258 -4.80 -4.81 -13.45
N ARG A 259 -6.06 -4.75 -13.87
CA ARG A 259 -6.61 -5.58 -14.97
C ARG A 259 -5.88 -5.28 -16.28
N SER A 260 -5.69 -4.01 -16.61
CA SER A 260 -4.94 -3.56 -17.78
C SER A 260 -3.48 -4.02 -17.73
N ASP A 261 -2.82 -3.83 -16.60
CA ASP A 261 -1.42 -4.23 -16.39
C ASP A 261 -1.24 -5.75 -16.53
N LEU A 262 -2.14 -6.55 -15.97
CA LEU A 262 -2.09 -8.03 -16.12
C LEU A 262 -2.20 -8.46 -17.59
N ILE A 263 -3.06 -7.83 -18.38
CA ILE A 263 -3.24 -8.15 -19.81
C ILE A 263 -2.06 -7.64 -20.64
N VAL A 264 -1.73 -6.34 -20.51
CA VAL A 264 -0.69 -5.69 -21.32
C VAL A 264 0.68 -6.25 -20.99
N PHE A 265 1.02 -6.40 -19.71
CA PHE A 265 2.32 -6.94 -19.33
C PHE A 265 2.38 -8.44 -19.56
N GLY A 266 1.30 -9.20 -19.29
CA GLY A 266 1.24 -10.62 -19.57
C GLY A 266 1.52 -10.90 -21.05
N ALA A 267 0.84 -10.20 -21.94
CA ALA A 267 1.05 -10.32 -23.40
C ALA A 267 2.44 -9.80 -23.82
N GLY A 268 2.86 -8.64 -23.30
CA GLY A 268 4.15 -8.03 -23.59
C GLY A 268 5.32 -8.92 -23.19
N ILE A 269 5.25 -9.55 -22.02
CA ILE A 269 6.28 -10.47 -21.54
C ILE A 269 6.33 -11.74 -22.35
N LEU A 270 5.18 -12.34 -22.67
CA LEU A 270 5.15 -13.52 -23.54
C LEU A 270 5.79 -13.23 -24.90
N LEU A 271 5.45 -12.09 -25.50
CA LEU A 271 6.07 -11.63 -26.73
C LEU A 271 7.59 -11.43 -26.58
N PHE A 272 7.99 -10.74 -25.50
CA PHE A 272 9.40 -10.53 -25.18
C PHE A 272 10.15 -11.85 -24.96
N ILE A 273 9.58 -12.80 -24.24
CA ILE A 273 10.13 -14.15 -24.05
C ILE A 273 10.36 -14.83 -25.40
N ILE A 274 9.39 -14.78 -26.31
CA ILE A 274 9.51 -15.35 -27.66
C ILE A 274 10.67 -14.70 -28.42
N ILE A 275 10.75 -13.38 -28.43
CA ILE A 275 11.82 -12.64 -29.13
C ILE A 275 13.18 -12.99 -28.53
N THR A 276 13.32 -12.91 -27.21
CA THR A 276 14.59 -13.17 -26.51
C THR A 276 15.09 -14.59 -26.74
N LEU A 277 14.22 -15.58 -26.57
CA LEU A 277 14.58 -16.98 -26.78
C LEU A 277 14.92 -17.23 -28.27
N THR A 278 14.22 -16.61 -29.21
CA THR A 278 14.50 -16.72 -30.65
C THR A 278 15.87 -16.13 -30.96
N VAL A 279 16.21 -14.96 -30.42
CA VAL A 279 17.52 -14.32 -30.64
C VAL A 279 18.66 -15.14 -30.02
N ILE A 280 18.46 -15.65 -28.81
CA ILE A 280 19.48 -16.40 -28.04
C ILE A 280 19.69 -17.78 -28.65
N PHE A 281 18.61 -18.52 -28.85
CA PHE A 281 18.74 -19.97 -29.20
C PHE A 281 18.64 -20.27 -30.69
N ARG A 282 17.93 -19.45 -31.47
CA ARG A 282 17.74 -19.60 -32.94
C ARG A 282 17.21 -20.95 -33.39
N GLN A 283 16.54 -21.68 -32.48
CA GLN A 283 15.94 -22.99 -32.72
C GLN A 283 14.57 -23.07 -32.10
N LEU A 284 13.53 -23.33 -32.86
CA LEU A 284 12.13 -23.30 -32.44
C LEU A 284 11.85 -24.15 -31.18
N ARG A 285 12.46 -25.34 -31.06
CA ARG A 285 12.29 -26.23 -29.91
C ARG A 285 12.74 -25.59 -28.59
N PHE A 286 13.78 -24.74 -28.61
CA PHE A 286 14.29 -24.01 -27.42
C PHE A 286 13.54 -22.71 -27.16
N VAL A 287 12.58 -22.39 -28.01
CA VAL A 287 11.60 -21.30 -27.78
C VAL A 287 10.29 -21.91 -27.25
N VAL A 288 9.78 -22.95 -27.91
CA VAL A 288 8.47 -23.55 -27.57
C VAL A 288 8.48 -24.25 -26.20
N LEU A 289 9.54 -25.01 -25.87
CA LEU A 289 9.58 -25.73 -24.59
C LEU A 289 9.58 -24.82 -23.36
N PRO A 290 10.42 -23.76 -23.26
CA PRO A 290 10.33 -22.80 -22.18
C PRO A 290 8.99 -22.05 -22.12
N LEU A 291 8.48 -21.63 -23.28
CA LEU A 291 7.19 -20.91 -23.34
C LEU A 291 6.06 -21.79 -22.83
N ALA A 292 6.01 -23.07 -23.29
CA ALA A 292 5.02 -24.03 -22.80
C ALA A 292 5.16 -24.26 -21.27
N THR A 293 6.40 -24.34 -20.77
CA THR A 293 6.66 -24.48 -19.32
C THR A 293 6.13 -23.28 -18.54
N CYS A 294 6.37 -22.06 -19.03
CA CYS A 294 5.89 -20.83 -18.42
C CYS A 294 4.35 -20.77 -18.40
N VAL A 295 3.70 -21.07 -19.53
CA VAL A 295 2.24 -21.05 -19.63
C VAL A 295 1.61 -22.14 -18.74
N LEU A 296 2.13 -23.37 -18.74
CA LEU A 296 1.64 -24.46 -17.89
C LEU A 296 1.78 -24.10 -16.40
N CYS A 297 2.90 -23.50 -16.01
CA CYS A 297 3.13 -23.04 -14.64
C CYS A 297 2.11 -21.95 -14.24
N LEU A 298 1.93 -20.94 -15.10
CA LEU A 298 1.01 -19.83 -14.84
C LEU A 298 -0.44 -20.30 -14.71
N VAL A 299 -0.91 -21.11 -15.67
CA VAL A 299 -2.28 -21.66 -15.66
C VAL A 299 -2.51 -22.52 -14.42
N THR A 300 -1.53 -23.34 -14.03
CA THR A 300 -1.66 -24.21 -12.87
C THR A 300 -1.76 -23.40 -11.57
N ILE A 301 -0.92 -22.37 -11.39
CA ILE A 301 -0.94 -21.60 -10.14
C ILE A 301 -2.15 -20.66 -10.05
N LEU A 302 -2.51 -19.95 -11.13
CA LEU A 302 -3.68 -19.08 -11.14
C LEU A 302 -4.97 -19.88 -10.93
N GLY A 303 -5.07 -21.04 -11.57
CA GLY A 303 -6.17 -21.95 -11.35
C GLY A 303 -6.22 -22.48 -9.92
N PHE A 304 -5.08 -22.84 -9.32
CA PHE A 304 -4.98 -23.23 -7.91
C PHE A 304 -5.44 -22.13 -6.97
N LEU A 305 -4.95 -20.89 -7.15
CA LEU A 305 -5.35 -19.75 -6.35
C LEU A 305 -6.87 -19.49 -6.44
N SER A 306 -7.41 -19.62 -7.64
CA SER A 306 -8.85 -19.50 -7.89
C SER A 306 -9.68 -20.59 -7.20
N TRP A 307 -9.21 -21.85 -7.17
CA TRP A 307 -9.88 -22.94 -6.47
C TRP A 307 -9.99 -22.75 -4.96
N ILE A 308 -8.99 -22.09 -4.34
CA ILE A 308 -8.98 -21.79 -2.90
C ILE A 308 -9.50 -20.38 -2.58
N ASP A 309 -10.09 -19.68 -3.56
CA ASP A 309 -10.56 -18.28 -3.46
C ASP A 309 -9.51 -17.30 -2.91
N TRP A 310 -8.23 -17.53 -3.24
CA TRP A 310 -7.14 -16.63 -2.84
C TRP A 310 -6.98 -15.51 -3.88
N ARG A 311 -7.40 -14.32 -3.50
CA ARG A 311 -7.49 -13.15 -4.39
C ARG A 311 -6.16 -12.46 -4.57
N LEU A 312 -5.93 -11.89 -5.76
CA LEU A 312 -4.78 -11.04 -5.99
C LEU A 312 -5.08 -9.61 -5.53
N THR A 313 -4.18 -9.08 -4.70
CA THR A 313 -4.18 -7.67 -4.30
C THR A 313 -3.35 -6.84 -5.27
N VAL A 314 -3.36 -5.50 -5.09
CA VAL A 314 -2.54 -4.56 -5.87
C VAL A 314 -1.06 -4.97 -5.87
N ILE A 315 -0.52 -5.33 -4.71
CA ILE A 315 0.90 -5.74 -4.57
C ILE A 315 1.14 -7.10 -5.22
N SER A 316 0.25 -8.05 -4.96
CA SER A 316 0.42 -9.42 -5.45
C SER A 316 0.17 -9.55 -6.95
N SER A 317 -0.38 -8.53 -7.63
CA SER A 317 -0.57 -8.56 -9.10
C SER A 317 0.74 -8.77 -9.86
N ASN A 318 1.86 -8.25 -9.36
CA ASN A 318 3.20 -8.45 -9.95
C ASN A 318 3.74 -9.88 -9.84
N PHE A 319 3.08 -10.74 -9.05
CA PHE A 319 3.40 -12.16 -8.91
C PHE A 319 3.44 -12.90 -10.26
N VAL A 320 2.48 -12.64 -11.14
CA VAL A 320 2.37 -13.29 -12.45
C VAL A 320 3.63 -13.05 -13.29
N LEU A 321 4.04 -11.79 -13.37
CA LEU A 321 5.24 -11.37 -14.11
C LEU A 321 6.50 -12.03 -13.55
N LEU A 322 6.66 -11.91 -12.23
CA LEU A 322 7.84 -12.41 -11.53
C LEU A 322 7.98 -13.93 -11.68
N LEU A 323 6.87 -14.66 -11.56
CA LEU A 323 6.85 -16.12 -11.72
C LEU A 323 7.23 -16.53 -13.15
N LEU A 324 6.72 -15.84 -14.19
CA LEU A 324 7.09 -16.10 -15.57
C LEU A 324 8.60 -15.93 -15.81
N ILE A 325 9.17 -14.86 -15.29
CA ILE A 325 10.61 -14.55 -15.42
C ILE A 325 11.47 -15.59 -14.70
N ILE A 326 11.12 -15.98 -13.47
CA ILE A 326 11.85 -16.99 -12.69
C ILE A 326 11.74 -18.37 -13.36
N THR A 327 10.54 -18.76 -13.82
CA THR A 327 10.33 -20.00 -14.55
C THR A 327 11.20 -20.05 -15.82
N LEU A 328 11.24 -18.93 -16.55
CA LEU A 328 12.07 -18.81 -17.74
C LEU A 328 13.56 -18.96 -17.41
N ALA A 329 14.05 -18.33 -16.34
CA ALA A 329 15.44 -18.43 -15.90
C ALA A 329 15.84 -19.90 -15.63
N LEU A 330 14.99 -20.64 -14.91
CA LEU A 330 15.20 -22.10 -14.66
C LEU A 330 15.29 -22.90 -15.97
N THR A 331 14.43 -22.62 -16.95
CA THR A 331 14.44 -23.31 -18.24
C THR A 331 15.68 -22.97 -19.06
N ILE A 332 16.16 -21.71 -19.05
CA ILE A 332 17.38 -21.28 -19.73
C ILE A 332 18.59 -22.04 -19.19
N HIS A 333 18.73 -22.18 -17.87
CA HIS A 333 19.83 -22.94 -17.26
C HIS A 333 19.86 -24.41 -17.75
N LEU A 334 18.72 -25.07 -17.80
CA LEU A 334 18.62 -26.46 -18.32
C LEU A 334 18.99 -26.54 -19.81
N ILE A 335 18.52 -25.62 -20.64
CA ILE A 335 18.78 -25.62 -22.09
C ILE A 335 20.23 -25.27 -22.39
N VAL A 336 20.82 -24.26 -21.75
CA VAL A 336 22.22 -23.90 -21.94
C VAL A 336 23.13 -25.08 -21.59
N ARG A 337 22.85 -25.73 -20.44
CA ARG A 337 23.61 -26.91 -20.02
C ARG A 337 23.48 -28.09 -20.98
N TYR A 338 22.27 -28.34 -21.50
CA TYR A 338 22.06 -29.38 -22.53
C TYR A 338 22.87 -29.05 -23.78
N ARG A 339 22.89 -27.83 -24.28
CA ARG A 339 23.66 -27.40 -25.46
C ARG A 339 25.18 -27.53 -25.23
N GLU A 340 25.67 -27.21 -24.06
CA GLU A 340 27.09 -27.38 -23.67
C GLU A 340 27.48 -28.87 -23.75
N LEU A 341 26.63 -29.75 -23.16
CA LEU A 341 26.90 -31.20 -23.18
C LEU A 341 26.78 -31.82 -24.61
N LEU A 342 25.84 -31.33 -25.42
CA LEU A 342 25.67 -31.74 -26.81
C LEU A 342 26.90 -31.35 -27.66
N SER A 343 27.45 -30.11 -27.45
CA SER A 343 28.67 -29.67 -28.16
C SER A 343 29.90 -30.44 -27.75
N ALA A 344 30.01 -30.75 -26.45
CA ALA A 344 31.18 -31.49 -25.92
C ALA A 344 31.18 -32.98 -26.25
N ASN A 345 30.00 -33.56 -26.44
CA ASN A 345 29.87 -35.03 -26.68
C ASN A 345 28.79 -35.30 -27.77
N PRO A 346 29.07 -34.95 -29.01
CA PRO A 346 28.07 -35.08 -30.10
C PRO A 346 27.71 -36.54 -30.42
N GLU A 347 28.55 -37.50 -30.05
CA GLU A 347 28.35 -38.95 -30.26
C GLU A 347 27.36 -39.56 -29.28
N LYS A 348 27.15 -38.97 -28.08
CA LYS A 348 26.25 -39.54 -27.06
C LYS A 348 24.80 -39.58 -27.54
N ASP A 349 24.04 -40.58 -27.12
CA ASP A 349 22.61 -40.66 -27.35
C ASP A 349 21.84 -39.59 -26.63
N GLN A 350 20.64 -39.21 -27.17
CA GLN A 350 19.75 -38.19 -26.64
C GLN A 350 19.40 -38.39 -25.16
N TYR A 351 19.10 -39.66 -24.79
CA TYR A 351 18.79 -40.02 -23.42
C TYR A 351 19.96 -39.73 -22.47
N GLN A 352 21.18 -40.10 -22.90
CA GLN A 352 22.39 -39.88 -22.10
C GLN A 352 22.67 -38.39 -21.90
N LEU A 353 22.46 -37.56 -22.95
CA LEU A 353 22.63 -36.11 -22.86
C LEU A 353 21.62 -35.46 -21.92
N VAL A 354 20.35 -35.83 -22.04
CA VAL A 354 19.29 -35.29 -21.17
C VAL A 354 19.49 -35.73 -19.72
N ASN A 355 19.82 -37.01 -19.50
CA ASN A 355 20.14 -37.54 -18.18
C ASN A 355 21.32 -36.79 -17.52
N ALA A 356 22.43 -36.61 -18.28
CA ALA A 356 23.59 -35.86 -17.80
C ALA A 356 23.26 -34.37 -17.49
N THR A 357 22.35 -33.77 -18.29
CA THR A 357 21.86 -32.40 -18.04
C THR A 357 21.14 -32.33 -16.70
N VAL A 358 20.15 -33.19 -16.48
CA VAL A 358 19.38 -33.25 -15.23
C VAL A 358 20.29 -33.47 -14.02
N MET A 359 21.19 -34.50 -14.11
CA MET A 359 22.14 -34.83 -13.03
C MET A 359 23.03 -33.63 -12.64
N SER A 360 23.48 -32.86 -13.64
CA SER A 360 24.39 -31.73 -13.41
C SER A 360 23.67 -30.50 -12.87
N MET A 361 22.37 -30.31 -13.22
CA MET A 361 21.62 -29.10 -12.88
C MET A 361 20.66 -29.27 -11.70
N ALA A 362 20.29 -30.53 -11.33
CA ALA A 362 19.32 -30.75 -10.25
C ALA A 362 19.71 -30.09 -8.92
N LYS A 363 20.99 -30.26 -8.50
CA LYS A 363 21.46 -29.65 -7.25
C LYS A 363 21.53 -28.12 -7.33
N PRO A 364 22.21 -27.48 -8.30
CA PRO A 364 22.24 -26.03 -8.41
C PRO A 364 20.82 -25.42 -8.44
N CYS A 365 19.93 -25.90 -9.34
CA CYS A 365 18.59 -25.37 -9.47
C CYS A 365 17.73 -25.60 -8.20
N LEU A 366 17.90 -26.72 -7.49
CA LEU A 366 17.20 -26.93 -6.23
C LEU A 366 17.65 -25.90 -5.16
N TYR A 367 18.95 -25.64 -5.06
CA TYR A 367 19.47 -24.69 -4.08
C TYR A 367 19.07 -23.26 -4.41
N THR A 368 19.06 -22.86 -5.71
CA THR A 368 18.58 -21.52 -6.11
C THR A 368 17.10 -21.36 -5.81
N VAL A 369 16.29 -22.36 -6.08
CA VAL A 369 14.86 -22.34 -5.73
C VAL A 369 14.66 -22.25 -4.20
N LEU A 370 15.41 -23.03 -3.42
CA LEU A 370 15.33 -22.97 -1.95
C LEU A 370 15.74 -21.61 -1.40
N THR A 371 16.81 -21.00 -1.93
CA THR A 371 17.21 -19.63 -1.49
C THR A 371 16.18 -18.58 -1.89
N THR A 372 15.56 -18.74 -3.05
CA THR A 372 14.47 -17.84 -3.50
C THR A 372 13.21 -18.05 -2.66
N ILE A 373 12.86 -19.28 -2.30
CA ILE A 373 11.78 -19.58 -1.35
C ILE A 373 12.06 -18.91 0.00
N VAL A 374 13.27 -19.02 0.54
CA VAL A 374 13.64 -18.34 1.80
C VAL A 374 13.43 -16.84 1.71
N ALA A 375 13.80 -16.23 0.58
CA ALA A 375 13.62 -14.79 0.37
C ALA A 375 12.12 -14.40 0.35
N PHE A 376 11.28 -15.14 -0.36
CA PHE A 376 9.83 -14.84 -0.38
C PHE A 376 9.13 -15.19 0.93
N THR A 377 9.50 -16.29 1.58
CA THR A 377 8.96 -16.65 2.90
C THR A 377 9.34 -15.64 3.98
N SER A 378 10.45 -14.92 3.84
CA SER A 378 10.81 -13.84 4.79
C SER A 378 9.79 -12.68 4.77
N LEU A 379 9.06 -12.48 3.67
CA LEU A 379 8.00 -11.49 3.58
C LEU A 379 6.81 -11.81 4.51
N VAL A 380 6.66 -13.07 4.91
CA VAL A 380 5.62 -13.50 5.88
C VAL A 380 5.86 -12.93 7.29
N VAL A 381 7.09 -12.50 7.59
CA VAL A 381 7.40 -11.80 8.86
C VAL A 381 6.86 -10.36 8.89
N SER A 382 6.42 -9.83 7.76
CA SER A 382 5.75 -8.52 7.66
C SER A 382 4.39 -8.55 8.37
N ASN A 383 3.96 -7.38 8.90
CA ASN A 383 2.60 -7.21 9.44
C ASN A 383 1.59 -6.75 8.38
N ILE A 384 1.99 -6.69 7.11
CA ILE A 384 1.20 -6.14 6.01
C ILE A 384 0.66 -7.31 5.19
N ARG A 385 -0.66 -7.52 5.27
CA ARG A 385 -1.34 -8.67 4.66
C ARG A 385 -1.01 -8.89 3.17
N PRO A 386 -1.08 -7.90 2.29
CA PRO A 386 -0.74 -8.09 0.88
C PRO A 386 0.71 -8.54 0.63
N VAL A 387 1.66 -8.13 1.49
CA VAL A 387 3.06 -8.55 1.41
C VAL A 387 3.22 -10.01 1.84
N ILE A 388 2.50 -10.43 2.89
CA ILE A 388 2.45 -11.81 3.36
C ILE A 388 1.89 -12.73 2.27
N ASP A 389 0.75 -12.35 1.69
CA ASP A 389 0.08 -13.11 0.62
C ASP A 389 0.98 -13.26 -0.62
N PHE A 390 1.64 -12.17 -1.02
CA PHE A 390 2.63 -12.19 -2.09
C PHE A 390 3.78 -13.16 -1.80
N GLY A 391 4.32 -13.16 -0.57
CA GLY A 391 5.36 -14.09 -0.12
C GLY A 391 4.95 -15.56 -0.26
N TRP A 392 3.75 -15.91 0.17
CA TRP A 392 3.21 -17.27 0.06
C TRP A 392 2.91 -17.67 -1.37
N MET A 393 2.25 -16.81 -2.16
CA MET A 393 1.95 -17.06 -3.58
C MET A 393 3.22 -17.33 -4.37
N MET A 394 4.27 -16.52 -4.15
CA MET A 394 5.56 -16.71 -4.79
C MET A 394 6.24 -18.03 -4.35
N THR A 395 6.20 -18.36 -3.08
CA THR A 395 6.77 -19.61 -2.54
C THR A 395 6.15 -20.85 -3.20
N ILE A 396 4.82 -20.88 -3.29
CA ILE A 396 4.08 -21.97 -3.98
C ILE A 396 4.38 -21.96 -5.47
N GLY A 397 4.34 -20.78 -6.10
CA GLY A 397 4.58 -20.62 -7.53
C GLY A 397 5.97 -21.09 -7.97
N ILE A 398 7.01 -20.72 -7.23
CA ILE A 398 8.42 -21.10 -7.53
C ILE A 398 8.63 -22.59 -7.31
N THR A 399 8.02 -23.17 -6.28
CA THR A 399 8.06 -24.64 -6.07
C THR A 399 7.43 -25.37 -7.24
N LEU A 400 6.28 -24.91 -7.72
CA LEU A 400 5.60 -25.47 -8.88
C LEU A 400 6.42 -25.29 -10.16
N ALA A 401 7.05 -24.11 -10.34
CA ALA A 401 7.93 -23.81 -11.48
C ALA A 401 9.10 -24.78 -11.57
N LEU A 402 9.75 -25.09 -10.45
CA LEU A 402 10.82 -26.10 -10.40
C LEU A 402 10.31 -27.47 -10.85
N LEU A 403 9.19 -27.92 -10.31
CA LEU A 403 8.62 -29.25 -10.64
C LEU A 403 8.25 -29.32 -12.12
N ILE A 404 7.52 -28.34 -12.64
CA ILE A 404 7.08 -28.32 -14.04
C ILE A 404 8.29 -28.20 -14.98
N ALA A 405 9.28 -27.33 -14.69
CA ALA A 405 10.47 -27.17 -15.53
C ALA A 405 11.29 -28.46 -15.64
N PHE A 406 11.49 -29.17 -14.52
CA PHE A 406 12.22 -30.46 -14.51
C PHE A 406 11.41 -31.64 -15.09
N ILE A 407 10.11 -31.49 -15.33
CA ILE A 407 9.30 -32.48 -16.03
C ILE A 407 9.25 -32.14 -17.53
N VAL A 408 8.80 -30.91 -17.86
CA VAL A 408 8.49 -30.52 -19.25
C VAL A 408 9.74 -30.37 -20.10
N ILE A 409 10.82 -29.76 -19.60
CA ILE A 409 12.04 -29.54 -20.40
C ILE A 409 12.74 -30.87 -20.74
N PRO A 410 13.07 -31.74 -19.76
CA PRO A 410 13.72 -33.02 -20.07
C PRO A 410 12.85 -33.96 -20.92
N ALA A 411 11.53 -34.08 -20.57
CA ALA A 411 10.62 -34.92 -21.33
C ALA A 411 10.42 -34.41 -22.78
N GLY A 412 10.25 -33.09 -22.94
CA GLY A 412 10.13 -32.43 -24.23
C GLY A 412 11.38 -32.58 -25.10
N MET A 413 12.57 -32.47 -24.51
CA MET A 413 13.83 -32.70 -25.24
C MET A 413 13.95 -34.14 -25.71
N LEU A 414 13.51 -35.15 -24.92
CA LEU A 414 13.51 -36.56 -25.34
C LEU A 414 12.55 -36.77 -26.50
N LEU A 415 11.37 -36.16 -26.50
CA LEU A 415 10.37 -36.31 -27.55
C LEU A 415 10.75 -35.60 -28.86
N LEU A 416 11.41 -34.44 -28.78
CA LEU A 416 11.83 -33.70 -29.98
C LEU A 416 13.14 -34.20 -30.60
N GLY A 417 13.84 -35.11 -29.91
CA GLY A 417 15.05 -35.74 -30.40
C GLY A 417 16.28 -34.83 -30.49
N LYS A 418 17.37 -35.40 -31.02
CA LYS A 418 18.68 -34.73 -31.14
C LYS A 418 18.63 -33.74 -32.32
N GLY A 419 18.85 -32.48 -32.09
CA GLY A 419 18.89 -31.48 -33.16
C GLY A 419 20.28 -31.28 -33.75
N PRO A 420 20.39 -30.47 -34.80
CA PRO A 420 21.67 -30.18 -35.41
C PRO A 420 22.62 -29.52 -34.42
N VAL A 421 23.87 -29.99 -34.40
CA VAL A 421 24.97 -29.33 -33.67
C VAL A 421 25.27 -28.03 -34.41
N SER A 422 24.65 -26.92 -34.02
CA SER A 422 24.95 -25.63 -34.62
C SER A 422 26.24 -25.10 -34.03
N ALA A 423 27.29 -25.01 -34.84
CA ALA A 423 28.52 -24.30 -34.50
C ALA A 423 28.28 -22.77 -34.54
N VAL A 424 27.27 -22.31 -33.81
CA VAL A 424 27.05 -20.85 -33.66
C VAL A 424 28.17 -20.33 -32.78
N LYS A 425 29.09 -19.52 -33.37
CA LYS A 425 30.03 -18.71 -32.60
C LYS A 425 29.19 -17.82 -31.68
N ASP A 426 29.10 -18.24 -30.42
CA ASP A 426 28.32 -17.51 -29.40
C ASP A 426 29.16 -16.35 -28.94
N ASN A 427 28.83 -15.14 -29.41
CA ASN A 427 29.53 -13.90 -29.04
C ASN A 427 29.46 -13.58 -27.53
N SER A 428 28.56 -14.25 -26.79
CA SER A 428 28.44 -14.04 -25.35
C SER A 428 29.63 -14.59 -24.55
N SER A 429 30.28 -15.67 -25.04
CA SER A 429 31.50 -16.16 -24.42
C SER A 429 32.65 -15.14 -24.49
N ALA A 430 32.69 -14.33 -25.56
CA ALA A 430 33.63 -13.24 -25.69
C ALA A 430 33.35 -12.09 -24.70
N ILE A 431 32.10 -11.81 -24.38
CA ILE A 431 31.72 -10.78 -23.40
C ILE A 431 32.08 -11.25 -21.98
N THR A 432 31.70 -12.46 -21.60
CA THR A 432 32.00 -13.00 -20.27
C THR A 432 33.51 -13.21 -20.04
N SER A 433 34.27 -13.55 -21.06
CA SER A 433 35.74 -13.61 -21.00
C SER A 433 36.38 -12.23 -20.78
N LYS A 434 35.78 -11.14 -21.27
CA LYS A 434 36.23 -9.79 -20.97
C LYS A 434 36.05 -9.42 -19.49
N PHE A 435 35.00 -9.90 -18.83
CA PHE A 435 34.83 -9.73 -17.38
C PHE A 435 35.91 -10.47 -16.60
N ALA A 436 36.28 -11.66 -17.00
CA ALA A 436 37.40 -12.41 -16.38
C ALA A 436 38.72 -11.65 -16.53
N TRP A 437 39.03 -11.18 -17.74
CA TRP A 437 40.22 -10.39 -18.01
C TRP A 437 40.25 -9.07 -17.19
N PHE A 438 39.12 -8.36 -17.14
CA PHE A 438 38.98 -7.12 -16.36
C PHE A 438 39.20 -7.39 -14.86
N THR A 439 38.60 -8.45 -14.32
CA THR A 439 38.76 -8.83 -12.90
C THR A 439 40.20 -9.24 -12.56
N GLU A 440 40.91 -9.85 -13.47
CA GLU A 440 42.31 -10.21 -13.31
C GLU A 440 43.22 -8.99 -13.27
N HIS A 441 43.10 -8.08 -14.28
CA HIS A 441 44.02 -6.96 -14.45
C HIS A 441 43.67 -5.73 -13.63
N TYR A 442 42.37 -5.45 -13.45
CA TYR A 442 41.85 -4.28 -12.72
C TYR A 442 41.15 -4.62 -11.40
N GLY A 443 41.50 -5.75 -10.78
CA GLY A 443 40.82 -6.22 -9.57
C GLY A 443 40.86 -5.26 -8.37
N SER A 444 41.88 -4.38 -8.26
CA SER A 444 41.93 -3.35 -7.21
C SER A 444 40.90 -2.25 -7.49
N ALA A 445 40.71 -1.89 -8.76
CA ALA A 445 39.68 -0.92 -9.16
C ALA A 445 38.26 -1.49 -8.87
N VAL A 446 38.02 -2.79 -9.09
CA VAL A 446 36.77 -3.48 -8.76
C VAL A 446 36.47 -3.36 -7.26
N LEU A 447 37.46 -3.58 -6.39
CA LEU A 447 37.30 -3.45 -4.94
C LEU A 447 37.04 -2.01 -4.52
N LEU A 448 37.83 -1.06 -5.06
CA LEU A 448 37.64 0.36 -4.77
C LEU A 448 36.24 0.84 -5.17
N MET A 449 35.79 0.43 -6.36
CA MET A 449 34.45 0.73 -6.85
C MET A 449 33.36 0.12 -5.95
N ALA A 450 33.52 -1.14 -5.53
CA ALA A 450 32.58 -1.81 -4.61
C ALA A 450 32.49 -1.08 -3.26
N VAL A 451 33.65 -0.65 -2.69
CA VAL A 451 33.67 0.14 -1.45
C VAL A 451 33.03 1.51 -1.65
N GLY A 452 33.33 2.18 -2.76
CA GLY A 452 32.72 3.47 -3.11
C GLY A 452 31.19 3.38 -3.26
N LEU A 453 30.71 2.33 -3.96
CA LEU A 453 29.26 2.06 -4.10
C LEU A 453 28.63 1.71 -2.75
N ALA A 454 29.31 0.97 -1.89
CA ALA A 454 28.81 0.67 -0.54
C ALA A 454 28.70 1.93 0.33
N ALA A 455 29.70 2.83 0.28
CA ALA A 455 29.65 4.11 0.98
C ALA A 455 28.53 5.03 0.43
N LEU A 456 28.38 5.10 -0.89
CA LEU A 456 27.30 5.86 -1.53
C LEU A 456 25.94 5.27 -1.17
N SER A 457 25.82 3.95 -1.12
CA SER A 457 24.58 3.26 -0.69
C SER A 457 24.25 3.58 0.77
N ALA A 458 25.21 3.53 1.67
CA ALA A 458 25.02 3.89 3.08
C ALA A 458 24.57 5.36 3.23
N TYR A 459 25.17 6.28 2.49
CA TYR A 459 24.74 7.68 2.46
C TYR A 459 23.30 7.83 1.95
N GLY A 460 22.94 7.10 0.88
CA GLY A 460 21.60 7.14 0.32
C GLY A 460 20.55 6.54 1.26
N ILE A 461 20.85 5.41 1.92
CA ILE A 461 19.93 4.77 2.89
C ILE A 461 19.58 5.72 4.03
N ASN A 462 20.52 6.55 4.50
CA ASN A 462 20.25 7.56 5.53
C ASN A 462 19.32 8.70 5.06
N LYS A 463 19.09 8.82 3.74
CA LYS A 463 18.17 9.79 3.15
C LYS A 463 16.85 9.16 2.71
N LEU A 464 16.64 7.89 3.02
CA LEU A 464 15.41 7.19 2.63
C LEU A 464 14.23 7.74 3.42
N GLU A 465 13.23 8.25 2.71
CA GLU A 465 12.01 8.78 3.28
C GLU A 465 10.90 7.72 3.20
N VAL A 466 10.06 7.69 4.23
CA VAL A 466 8.91 6.77 4.32
C VAL A 466 7.60 7.49 3.95
N GLU A 467 7.62 8.82 4.03
CA GLU A 467 6.47 9.65 3.64
C GLU A 467 6.20 9.52 2.14
N ASN A 468 5.00 9.10 1.80
CA ASN A 468 4.53 8.96 0.45
C ASN A 468 3.14 9.59 0.31
N ARG A 469 2.90 10.27 -0.78
CA ARG A 469 1.61 10.88 -1.10
C ARG A 469 0.83 9.90 -1.99
N PHE A 470 -0.43 9.68 -1.67
CA PHE A 470 -1.24 8.74 -2.42
C PHE A 470 -1.42 9.16 -3.90
N ILE A 471 -1.49 10.47 -4.16
CA ILE A 471 -1.57 11.02 -5.52
C ILE A 471 -0.35 10.63 -6.38
N ASP A 472 0.85 10.49 -5.80
CA ASP A 472 2.07 10.11 -6.52
C ASP A 472 2.09 8.65 -6.99
N TYR A 473 1.06 7.86 -6.64
CA TYR A 473 0.89 6.51 -7.19
C TYR A 473 0.42 6.51 -8.64
N PHE A 474 -0.06 7.63 -9.14
CA PHE A 474 -0.62 7.75 -10.49
C PHE A 474 0.22 8.67 -11.36
N ARG A 475 0.21 8.40 -12.66
CA ARG A 475 0.87 9.28 -13.63
C ARG A 475 0.11 10.60 -13.72
N SER A 476 0.83 11.70 -13.89
CA SER A 476 0.28 13.06 -13.94
C SER A 476 -0.70 13.32 -15.11
N ASP A 477 -0.67 12.47 -16.15
CA ASP A 477 -1.57 12.54 -17.31
C ASP A 477 -2.89 11.75 -17.11
N THR A 478 -3.06 11.04 -15.98
CA THR A 478 -4.28 10.29 -15.66
C THR A 478 -5.36 11.20 -15.07
N GLU A 479 -6.64 10.87 -15.35
CA GLU A 479 -7.79 11.60 -14.81
C GLU A 479 -7.82 11.62 -13.29
N ILE A 480 -7.48 10.49 -12.66
CA ILE A 480 -7.41 10.37 -11.20
C ILE A 480 -6.39 11.36 -10.60
N TYR A 481 -5.19 11.49 -11.18
CA TYR A 481 -4.18 12.44 -10.71
C TYR A 481 -4.67 13.89 -10.82
N GLN A 482 -5.22 14.24 -11.98
CA GLN A 482 -5.71 15.60 -12.25
C GLN A 482 -6.90 15.95 -11.36
N GLY A 483 -7.84 15.03 -11.17
CA GLY A 483 -8.99 15.20 -10.28
C GLY A 483 -8.57 15.36 -8.82
N MET A 484 -7.69 14.49 -8.32
CA MET A 484 -7.16 14.62 -6.96
C MET A 484 -6.40 15.93 -6.77
N GLN A 485 -5.60 16.36 -7.74
CA GLN A 485 -4.87 17.63 -7.66
C GLN A 485 -5.81 18.83 -7.55
N ILE A 486 -6.88 18.86 -8.35
CA ILE A 486 -7.87 19.95 -8.30
C ILE A 486 -8.63 19.93 -6.97
N ILE A 487 -9.08 18.76 -6.51
CA ILE A 487 -9.79 18.65 -5.22
C ILE A 487 -8.86 19.11 -4.08
N ASP A 488 -7.60 18.68 -4.11
CA ASP A 488 -6.63 19.03 -3.07
C ASP A 488 -6.33 20.52 -2.99
N THR A 489 -6.13 21.16 -4.15
CA THR A 489 -5.73 22.59 -4.21
C THR A 489 -6.92 23.55 -4.19
N ALA A 490 -8.07 23.17 -4.73
CA ALA A 490 -9.23 24.06 -4.89
C ALA A 490 -10.33 23.84 -3.84
N LEU A 491 -10.39 22.64 -3.23
CA LEU A 491 -11.46 22.26 -2.29
C LEU A 491 -10.94 21.81 -0.92
N GLY A 492 -9.77 22.32 -0.52
CA GLY A 492 -9.27 22.25 0.87
C GLY A 492 -8.71 20.88 1.30
N GLY A 493 -8.13 20.10 0.38
CA GLY A 493 -7.41 18.88 0.72
C GLY A 493 -8.15 17.60 0.34
N THR A 494 -7.39 16.51 0.27
CA THR A 494 -7.89 15.18 -0.14
C THR A 494 -7.81 14.12 0.96
N THR A 495 -7.00 14.34 2.01
CA THR A 495 -6.79 13.34 3.06
C THR A 495 -7.49 13.72 4.35
N PRO A 496 -8.60 13.03 4.72
CA PRO A 496 -9.36 13.35 5.93
C PRO A 496 -8.63 12.89 7.20
N LEU A 497 -8.74 13.72 8.24
CA LEU A 497 -8.35 13.45 9.62
C LEU A 497 -9.47 13.91 10.54
N ASP A 498 -9.88 13.06 11.45
CA ASP A 498 -10.83 13.36 12.51
C ASP A 498 -10.11 13.35 13.86
N ILE A 499 -10.40 14.36 14.66
CA ILE A 499 -9.92 14.51 16.02
C ILE A 499 -11.15 14.38 16.92
N ILE A 500 -11.16 13.35 17.75
CA ILE A 500 -12.25 13.03 18.67
C ILE A 500 -11.81 13.43 20.06
N ILE A 501 -12.63 14.25 20.74
CA ILE A 501 -12.31 14.83 22.04
C ILE A 501 -13.46 14.57 23.00
N GLN A 502 -13.17 13.90 24.12
CA GLN A 502 -14.13 13.70 25.21
C GLN A 502 -14.17 14.96 26.09
N ALA A 503 -15.33 15.26 26.63
CA ALA A 503 -15.46 16.33 27.60
C ALA A 503 -14.63 16.04 28.86
N PRO A 504 -14.01 17.06 29.48
CA PRO A 504 -13.26 16.88 30.71
C PRO A 504 -14.19 16.34 31.81
N THR A 505 -13.76 15.23 32.45
CA THR A 505 -14.46 14.71 33.64
C THR A 505 -14.12 15.60 34.82
N PHE A 506 -15.08 16.40 35.26
CA PHE A 506 -14.95 17.16 36.51
C PHE A 506 -15.21 16.18 37.67
N ASP A 507 -14.17 15.86 38.42
CA ASP A 507 -14.34 15.16 39.70
C ASP A 507 -15.05 16.16 40.66
N PRO A 508 -16.15 15.75 41.32
CA PRO A 508 -16.86 16.60 42.26
C PRO A 508 -16.03 17.06 43.45
N VAL A 509 -14.83 16.52 43.61
CA VAL A 509 -13.92 16.84 44.75
C VAL A 509 -13.20 18.17 44.56
N ASP A 510 -13.03 18.68 43.34
CA ASP A 510 -12.34 19.95 43.10
C ASP A 510 -13.17 21.22 43.40
N LEU A 511 -14.45 21.08 43.80
CA LEU A 511 -15.28 22.21 44.20
C LEU A 511 -15.19 22.55 45.69
N VAL A 512 -14.34 21.88 46.47
CA VAL A 512 -14.28 22.05 47.94
C VAL A 512 -12.86 22.35 48.41
N GLU A 513 -12.16 23.31 47.83
CA GLU A 513 -11.06 24.00 48.51
C GLU A 513 -11.05 25.49 48.12
N ARG A 514 -12.06 26.26 48.60
CA ARG A 514 -11.80 27.67 48.88
C ARG A 514 -11.16 27.70 50.28
N PRO A 515 -9.98 28.33 50.45
CA PRO A 515 -9.40 28.52 51.77
C PRO A 515 -10.38 29.33 52.58
N ASN A 516 -10.77 28.81 53.73
CA ASN A 516 -11.49 29.53 54.76
C ASN A 516 -10.65 30.76 55.17
N GLU A 517 -10.88 31.91 54.58
CA GLU A 517 -10.46 33.16 55.19
C GLU A 517 -11.28 33.40 56.45
N GLN A 518 -10.67 33.13 57.60
CA GLN A 518 -11.20 33.55 58.91
C GLN A 518 -11.39 35.07 58.92
N PRO A 519 -12.58 35.56 59.25
CA PRO A 519 -12.77 36.99 59.47
C PRO A 519 -11.93 37.42 60.67
N SER A 520 -11.03 38.37 60.48
CA SER A 520 -10.34 39.08 61.56
C SER A 520 -11.37 39.84 62.42
N ASP A 521 -11.34 39.49 63.66
CA ASP A 521 -12.05 40.13 64.76
C ASP A 521 -11.52 41.57 64.92
N ASP A 522 -12.30 42.56 64.44
CA ASP A 522 -12.17 43.95 64.87
C ASP A 522 -13.56 44.48 65.24
N GLY A 523 -13.84 44.51 66.54
CA GLY A 523 -15.07 44.91 67.14
C GLY A 523 -15.46 46.38 66.91
N TYR A 524 -16.73 46.61 66.62
CA TYR A 524 -17.53 47.75 67.06
C TYR A 524 -18.91 47.26 67.41
N GLY A 525 -19.26 47.28 68.70
CA GLY A 525 -20.57 47.04 69.26
C GLY A 525 -21.56 48.16 68.90
N PHE A 526 -22.82 47.81 68.71
CA PHE A 526 -23.98 48.57 68.98
C PHE A 526 -25.05 47.64 69.49
N ASP A 527 -25.57 48.02 70.68
CA ASP A 527 -26.68 47.38 71.38
C ASP A 527 -28.01 47.69 70.74
N GLU A 528 -28.99 46.91 71.13
CA GLU A 528 -30.42 47.12 71.30
C GLU A 528 -31.35 46.43 70.30
N GLU A 529 -31.93 45.38 70.81
CA GLU A 529 -33.36 45.08 71.08
C GLU A 529 -34.31 45.56 69.99
N ASP A 530 -34.94 44.61 69.31
CA ASP A 530 -36.37 44.52 69.15
C ASP A 530 -36.81 43.06 68.69
N ASP A 531 -37.59 42.49 69.58
CA ASP A 531 -38.27 41.18 69.55
C ASP A 531 -39.50 41.30 68.62
N TYR A 532 -39.49 40.55 67.51
CA TYR A 532 -40.74 40.14 66.81
C TYR A 532 -40.62 38.69 66.42
N GLY A 533 -41.27 37.82 67.21
CA GLY A 533 -41.50 36.45 66.97
C GLY A 533 -42.32 36.25 65.70
N PHE A 534 -41.81 35.38 64.80
CA PHE A 534 -42.63 34.65 63.87
C PHE A 534 -42.45 33.17 64.15
N GLU A 535 -43.53 32.51 64.51
CA GLU A 535 -43.67 31.05 64.66
C GLU A 535 -43.46 30.43 63.29
N ASP A 536 -42.39 29.63 63.15
CA ASP A 536 -42.15 28.78 61.98
C ASP A 536 -42.99 27.50 62.11
N ASP A 537 -44.11 27.45 61.41
CA ASP A 537 -44.83 26.24 61.11
C ASP A 537 -44.22 25.59 59.84
N TYR A 538 -43.17 24.82 60.00
CA TYR A 538 -42.68 23.92 58.97
C TYR A 538 -43.28 22.54 59.18
N GLY A 539 -44.45 22.32 58.51
CA GLY A 539 -44.95 20.99 58.32
C GLY A 539 -43.97 20.11 57.55
N ASP A 540 -43.70 18.90 58.06
CA ASP A 540 -42.98 17.84 57.42
C ASP A 540 -43.51 17.60 56.01
N ILE A 541 -42.76 18.05 55.00
CA ILE A 541 -42.91 17.60 53.62
C ILE A 541 -42.07 16.33 53.50
N GLU A 542 -42.81 15.17 53.57
CA GLU A 542 -42.24 13.91 53.11
C GLU A 542 -41.63 14.07 51.73
N ALA A 543 -40.32 13.79 51.60
CA ALA A 543 -39.65 13.72 50.34
C ALA A 543 -40.29 12.56 49.53
N GLU A 544 -41.25 12.92 48.69
CA GLU A 544 -41.63 12.02 47.59
C GLU A 544 -40.36 11.78 46.75
N THR A 545 -39.93 10.54 46.71
CA THR A 545 -38.92 10.04 45.82
C THR A 545 -39.29 10.45 44.39
N ALA A 546 -38.64 11.49 43.88
CA ALA A 546 -38.77 11.86 42.49
C ALA A 546 -38.44 10.65 41.63
N ASP A 547 -39.41 10.26 40.85
CA ASP A 547 -39.33 9.23 39.79
C ASP A 547 -38.16 9.60 38.87
N GLU A 548 -37.08 8.81 38.88
CA GLU A 548 -35.89 8.96 38.05
C GLU A 548 -36.17 8.86 36.53
N ASN A 549 -37.42 8.72 36.12
CA ASN A 549 -37.81 8.50 34.73
C ASN A 549 -38.42 9.71 34.01
N ASN A 550 -38.39 10.93 34.56
CA ASN A 550 -38.99 12.08 33.89
C ASN A 550 -38.13 13.34 33.91
N THR A 551 -36.79 13.23 33.94
CA THR A 551 -35.92 14.32 33.56
C THR A 551 -35.38 14.08 32.15
N SER A 552 -36.24 14.26 31.16
CA SER A 552 -35.84 14.70 29.84
C SER A 552 -35.39 16.18 29.91
N GLY A 553 -34.61 16.51 30.92
CA GLY A 553 -33.86 17.75 31.07
C GLY A 553 -32.56 17.54 30.32
N LEU A 554 -32.38 18.30 29.28
CA LEU A 554 -31.15 18.47 28.49
C LEU A 554 -29.92 18.27 29.39
N LYS A 555 -29.15 17.20 29.14
CA LYS A 555 -27.79 17.14 29.66
C LYS A 555 -27.03 18.31 29.06
N ASP A 556 -26.53 19.20 29.90
CA ASP A 556 -25.71 20.34 29.47
C ASP A 556 -24.41 19.77 28.92
N SER A 557 -24.24 19.79 27.60
CA SER A 557 -22.97 19.36 26.98
C SER A 557 -21.90 20.42 27.26
N TYR A 558 -20.73 20.01 27.75
CA TYR A 558 -19.54 20.88 27.91
C TYR A 558 -19.20 21.60 26.62
N TRP A 559 -19.22 20.87 25.51
CA TRP A 559 -18.85 21.40 24.20
C TRP A 559 -19.85 22.44 23.65
N PHE A 560 -21.06 22.51 24.18
CA PHE A 560 -22.05 23.51 23.82
C PHE A 560 -22.12 24.62 24.86
N SER A 561 -21.00 24.91 25.54
CA SER A 561 -20.82 26.03 26.48
C SER A 561 -19.79 27.03 25.94
N SER A 562 -19.77 28.24 26.50
CA SER A 562 -18.79 29.27 26.14
C SER A 562 -17.34 28.80 26.35
N ALA A 563 -17.08 28.00 27.39
CA ALA A 563 -15.76 27.43 27.68
C ALA A 563 -15.36 26.35 26.63
N GLY A 564 -16.23 25.38 26.41
CA GLY A 564 -15.95 24.31 25.45
C GLY A 564 -15.81 24.81 24.01
N LEU A 565 -16.65 25.76 23.59
CA LEU A 565 -16.54 26.41 22.28
C LEU A 565 -15.25 27.23 22.15
N ALA A 566 -14.79 27.92 23.23
CA ALA A 566 -13.52 28.63 23.21
C ALA A 566 -12.31 27.66 23.08
N ASP A 567 -12.35 26.49 23.71
CA ASP A 567 -11.30 25.49 23.61
C ASP A 567 -11.26 24.86 22.21
N LEU A 568 -12.42 24.54 21.63
CA LEU A 568 -12.52 24.09 20.24
C LEU A 568 -12.00 25.16 19.27
N GLN A 569 -12.33 26.43 19.51
CA GLN A 569 -11.87 27.55 18.69
C GLN A 569 -10.34 27.74 18.73
N LYS A 570 -9.73 27.65 19.92
CA LYS A 570 -8.26 27.72 20.06
C LYS A 570 -7.59 26.59 19.26
N LEU A 571 -8.09 25.36 19.45
CA LEU A 571 -7.53 24.19 18.76
C LEU A 571 -7.73 24.28 17.24
N GLN A 572 -8.93 24.65 16.78
CA GLN A 572 -9.20 24.86 15.35
C GLN A 572 -8.28 25.92 14.75
N THR A 573 -8.12 27.07 15.38
CA THR A 573 -7.25 28.17 14.91
C THR A 573 -5.80 27.72 14.77
N PHE A 574 -5.31 26.94 15.74
CA PHE A 574 -3.97 26.36 15.65
C PHE A 574 -3.84 25.39 14.46
N ILE A 575 -4.81 24.50 14.27
CA ILE A 575 -4.83 23.52 13.18
C ILE A 575 -4.87 24.24 11.82
N GLU A 576 -5.72 25.25 11.66
CA GLU A 576 -5.82 26.08 10.44
C GLU A 576 -4.52 26.84 10.12
N SER A 577 -3.69 27.12 11.12
CA SER A 577 -2.39 27.77 10.92
C SER A 577 -1.31 26.85 10.35
N GLN A 578 -1.54 25.53 10.30
CA GLN A 578 -0.56 24.58 9.79
C GLN A 578 -0.59 24.59 8.25
N PRO A 579 0.58 24.71 7.59
CA PRO A 579 0.65 24.83 6.13
C PRO A 579 0.21 23.56 5.39
N GLU A 580 0.20 22.41 6.09
CA GLU A 580 -0.21 21.10 5.56
C GLU A 580 -1.73 20.90 5.60
N VAL A 581 -2.46 21.79 6.29
CA VAL A 581 -3.89 21.69 6.52
C VAL A 581 -4.64 22.61 5.54
N GLY A 582 -5.64 22.07 4.89
CA GLY A 582 -6.54 22.82 4.01
C GLY A 582 -7.74 23.34 4.79
N LYS A 583 -8.78 22.53 4.92
CA LYS A 583 -10.02 22.94 5.61
C LYS A 583 -10.18 22.25 6.96
N VAL A 584 -10.64 22.99 7.95
CA VAL A 584 -11.00 22.49 9.28
C VAL A 584 -12.47 22.82 9.57
N ASN A 585 -13.22 21.85 10.03
CA ASN A 585 -14.63 21.98 10.41
C ASN A 585 -14.83 21.46 11.83
N SER A 586 -15.57 22.20 12.64
CA SER A 586 -15.96 21.82 14.00
C SER A 586 -17.20 22.61 14.45
N LEU A 587 -17.71 22.27 15.63
CA LEU A 587 -18.80 23.03 16.26
C LEU A 587 -18.45 24.51 16.44
N ALA A 588 -17.19 24.85 16.58
CA ALA A 588 -16.73 26.25 16.69
C ALA A 588 -17.06 27.10 15.46
N GLN A 589 -17.25 26.49 14.27
CA GLN A 589 -17.71 27.25 13.09
C GLN A 589 -19.15 27.76 13.24
N LEU A 590 -20.06 26.95 13.77
CA LEU A 590 -21.44 27.40 14.04
C LEU A 590 -21.42 28.57 15.03
N TYR A 591 -20.61 28.48 16.08
CA TYR A 591 -20.45 29.54 17.05
C TYR A 591 -19.91 30.82 16.41
N ASN A 592 -18.88 30.73 15.55
CA ASN A 592 -18.33 31.88 14.83
C ASN A 592 -19.38 32.56 13.94
N VAL A 593 -20.19 31.79 13.23
CA VAL A 593 -21.30 32.34 12.44
C VAL A 593 -22.31 33.04 13.33
N ALA A 594 -22.71 32.44 14.44
CA ALA A 594 -23.67 33.02 15.37
C ALA A 594 -23.13 34.34 16.02
N ARG A 595 -21.84 34.34 16.40
CA ARG A 595 -21.14 35.51 16.87
C ARG A 595 -21.09 36.64 15.83
N ASP A 596 -20.77 36.32 14.60
CA ASP A 596 -20.72 37.26 13.50
C ASP A 596 -22.10 37.83 13.15
N LEU A 597 -23.15 36.99 13.20
CA LEU A 597 -24.52 37.43 13.00
C LEU A 597 -24.98 38.39 14.10
N SER A 598 -24.64 38.10 15.38
CA SER A 598 -24.99 38.94 16.53
C SER A 598 -24.08 40.15 16.73
N ASN A 599 -22.94 40.26 16.08
CA ASN A 599 -21.86 41.24 16.26
C ASN A 599 -21.35 41.34 17.72
N ARG A 600 -21.41 40.26 18.50
CA ARG A 600 -20.94 40.18 19.88
C ARG A 600 -20.73 38.72 20.31
N GLU A 601 -19.94 38.52 21.35
CA GLU A 601 -19.81 37.24 22.02
C GLU A 601 -21.15 36.80 22.62
N LEU A 602 -21.48 35.53 22.54
CA LEU A 602 -22.68 34.93 23.12
C LEU A 602 -22.33 34.35 24.50
N ASN A 603 -23.22 34.57 25.48
CA ASN A 603 -23.12 33.95 26.80
C ASN A 603 -23.78 32.57 26.81
N ASP A 604 -23.56 31.77 27.88
CA ASP A 604 -24.06 30.41 27.97
C ASP A 604 -25.59 30.30 27.82
N LEU A 605 -26.35 31.24 28.34
CA LEU A 605 -27.82 31.27 28.17
C LEU A 605 -28.21 31.48 26.71
N GLU A 606 -27.53 32.37 26.00
CA GLU A 606 -27.78 32.62 24.57
C GLU A 606 -27.36 31.44 23.68
N ILE A 607 -26.27 30.77 24.04
CA ILE A 607 -25.84 29.54 23.40
C ILE A 607 -26.88 28.42 23.61
N ALA A 608 -27.40 28.26 24.82
CA ALA A 608 -28.47 27.30 25.12
C ALA A 608 -29.75 27.60 24.37
N ILE A 609 -30.17 28.89 24.31
CA ILE A 609 -31.34 29.31 23.52
C ILE A 609 -31.11 29.07 22.03
N MET A 610 -29.93 29.37 21.48
CA MET A 610 -29.56 29.10 20.10
C MET A 610 -29.70 27.61 19.78
N ARG A 611 -29.13 26.73 20.63
CA ARG A 611 -29.22 25.29 20.48
C ARG A 611 -30.68 24.80 20.38
N GLN A 612 -31.56 25.29 21.27
CA GLN A 612 -32.99 24.91 21.26
C GLN A 612 -33.76 25.48 20.07
N SER A 613 -33.27 26.55 19.47
CA SER A 613 -33.93 27.25 18.37
C SER A 613 -33.48 26.78 16.99
N LEU A 614 -32.41 25.94 16.88
CA LEU A 614 -31.96 25.42 15.59
C LEU A 614 -33.06 24.54 14.97
N SER A 615 -33.31 24.73 13.66
CA SER A 615 -34.13 23.79 12.90
C SER A 615 -33.44 22.42 12.79
N ASP A 616 -34.23 21.34 12.65
CA ASP A 616 -33.67 19.98 12.50
C ASP A 616 -32.67 19.92 11.35
N GLU A 617 -32.92 20.66 10.27
CA GLU A 617 -32.06 20.68 9.09
C GLU A 617 -30.67 21.28 9.40
N ILE A 618 -30.64 22.43 10.11
CA ILE A 618 -29.39 23.08 10.52
C ILE A 618 -28.67 22.24 11.58
N TYR A 619 -29.41 21.66 12.51
CA TYR A 619 -28.82 20.76 13.52
C TYR A 619 -28.10 19.58 12.84
N GLN A 620 -28.75 18.90 11.89
CA GLN A 620 -28.16 17.76 11.18
C GLN A 620 -26.97 18.14 10.30
N GLN A 621 -26.92 19.38 9.78
CA GLN A 621 -25.80 19.83 8.93
C GLN A 621 -24.64 20.42 9.73
N MET A 622 -24.89 21.13 10.85
CA MET A 622 -23.89 21.95 11.52
C MET A 622 -23.53 21.51 12.95
N VAL A 623 -24.33 20.65 13.58
CA VAL A 623 -24.09 20.16 14.95
C VAL A 623 -23.84 18.66 14.97
N ALA A 624 -24.75 17.86 14.46
CA ALA A 624 -24.69 16.41 14.53
C ALA A 624 -23.39 15.79 13.94
N PRO A 625 -22.75 16.34 12.90
CA PRO A 625 -21.47 15.83 12.42
C PRO A 625 -20.28 16.07 13.37
N TYR A 626 -20.43 17.00 14.33
CA TYR A 626 -19.33 17.48 15.17
C TYR A 626 -19.55 17.27 16.67
N LEU A 627 -20.73 16.83 17.10
CA LEU A 627 -21.07 16.67 18.51
C LEU A 627 -21.99 15.46 18.72
N LEU A 628 -21.62 14.57 19.64
CA LEU A 628 -22.49 13.55 20.20
C LEU A 628 -22.85 13.92 21.64
N GLU A 629 -24.03 14.49 21.84
CA GLU A 629 -24.47 14.99 23.13
C GLU A 629 -24.63 13.89 24.19
N ASP A 630 -25.04 12.67 23.79
CA ASP A 630 -25.27 11.54 24.70
C ASP A 630 -24.04 11.14 25.49
N ILE A 631 -22.85 11.25 24.87
CA ILE A 631 -21.57 10.89 25.47
C ILE A 631 -20.63 12.10 25.62
N ASP A 632 -21.12 13.30 25.33
CA ASP A 632 -20.40 14.60 25.37
C ASP A 632 -19.02 14.54 24.65
N GLU A 633 -19.07 14.05 23.39
CA GLU A 633 -17.90 13.87 22.54
C GLU A 633 -17.93 14.88 21.38
N ALA A 634 -16.87 15.70 21.24
CA ALA A 634 -16.72 16.61 20.12
C ALA A 634 -15.80 16.03 19.04
N ARG A 635 -16.11 16.35 17.77
CA ARG A 635 -15.32 15.98 16.60
C ARG A 635 -14.84 17.23 15.87
N ILE A 636 -13.54 17.29 15.60
CA ILE A 636 -12.94 18.24 14.65
C ILE A 636 -12.57 17.46 13.41
N GLN A 637 -13.13 17.83 12.27
CA GLN A 637 -12.79 17.28 10.97
C GLN A 637 -11.82 18.22 10.25
N LEU A 638 -10.76 17.65 9.68
CA LEU A 638 -9.89 18.40 8.81
C LEU A 638 -9.50 17.59 7.58
N ARG A 639 -9.10 18.28 6.53
CA ARG A 639 -8.52 17.69 5.33
C ARG A 639 -7.09 18.18 5.17
N ALA A 640 -6.13 17.26 5.10
CA ALA A 640 -4.74 17.59 4.82
C ALA A 640 -4.50 17.65 3.31
N MET A 641 -3.63 18.58 2.91
CA MET A 641 -3.22 18.79 1.52
C MET A 641 -2.02 17.90 1.18
N GLU A 642 -2.16 17.04 0.18
CA GLU A 642 -1.08 16.18 -0.30
C GLU A 642 -0.18 16.84 -1.35
N THR A 643 -0.70 17.77 -2.15
CA THR A 643 0.03 18.37 -3.28
C THR A 643 1.12 19.33 -2.87
N GLY A 644 1.05 19.96 -1.70
CA GLY A 644 2.02 20.93 -1.20
C GLY A 644 3.43 20.38 -0.92
N GLY A 645 3.62 19.07 -0.88
CA GLY A 645 4.92 18.42 -0.65
C GLY A 645 5.50 18.60 0.76
N GLN A 646 4.75 19.18 1.68
CA GLN A 646 5.17 19.47 3.05
C GLN A 646 4.55 18.52 4.08
N LEU A 647 3.53 17.75 3.71
CA LEU A 647 2.79 16.88 4.62
C LEU A 647 3.71 15.81 5.23
N ARG A 648 3.92 15.91 6.53
CA ARG A 648 4.55 14.91 7.39
C ARG A 648 3.54 14.46 8.42
N ARG A 649 2.89 13.33 8.14
CA ARG A 649 1.71 12.85 8.89
C ARG A 649 2.00 12.67 10.37
N ALA A 650 3.04 11.96 10.72
CA ALA A 650 3.43 11.73 12.12
C ALA A 650 3.73 13.03 12.86
N GLU A 651 4.43 13.97 12.22
CA GLU A 651 4.79 15.27 12.81
C GLU A 651 3.56 16.16 13.00
N LEU A 652 2.62 16.15 12.05
CA LEU A 652 1.36 16.89 12.14
C LEU A 652 0.51 16.39 13.32
N LEU A 653 0.33 15.07 13.43
CA LEU A 653 -0.43 14.45 14.53
C LEU A 653 0.19 14.80 15.90
N GLU A 654 1.52 14.71 16.01
CA GLU A 654 2.25 15.04 17.22
C GLU A 654 2.12 16.55 17.58
N LYS A 655 2.25 17.46 16.60
CA LYS A 655 2.05 18.89 16.81
C LYS A 655 0.65 19.22 17.35
N ILE A 656 -0.39 18.63 16.73
CA ILE A 656 -1.77 18.86 17.16
C ILE A 656 -1.99 18.31 18.56
N LYS A 657 -1.53 17.09 18.86
CA LYS A 657 -1.66 16.49 20.19
C LYS A 657 -0.95 17.32 21.26
N ASN A 658 0.28 17.76 21.00
CA ASN A 658 1.05 18.57 21.93
C ASN A 658 0.38 19.92 22.22
N TYR A 659 -0.20 20.57 21.21
CA TYR A 659 -0.93 21.83 21.39
C TYR A 659 -2.22 21.62 22.20
N ALA A 660 -3.00 20.60 21.87
CA ALA A 660 -4.22 20.27 22.59
C ALA A 660 -3.97 20.01 24.09
N VAL A 661 -2.89 19.28 24.42
CA VAL A 661 -2.55 18.94 25.80
C VAL A 661 -1.93 20.13 26.55
N ASN A 662 -0.95 20.81 25.94
CA ASN A 662 -0.17 21.82 26.68
C ASN A 662 -0.78 23.23 26.69
N GLU A 663 -1.52 23.61 25.62
CA GLU A 663 -2.04 24.97 25.45
C GLU A 663 -3.56 25.06 25.64
N VAL A 664 -4.30 23.99 25.29
CA VAL A 664 -5.76 23.93 25.50
C VAL A 664 -6.07 23.28 26.85
N GLY A 665 -5.25 22.32 27.32
CA GLY A 665 -5.42 21.65 28.59
C GLY A 665 -6.25 20.37 28.53
N ILE A 666 -6.42 19.80 27.31
CA ILE A 666 -7.12 18.53 27.12
C ILE A 666 -6.25 17.38 27.63
N SER A 667 -6.84 16.45 28.41
CA SER A 667 -6.11 15.25 28.86
C SER A 667 -5.61 14.44 27.66
N PRO A 668 -4.36 13.87 27.73
CA PRO A 668 -3.83 13.01 26.67
C PRO A 668 -4.70 11.78 26.35
N ASP A 669 -5.51 11.32 27.30
CA ASP A 669 -6.39 10.17 27.17
C ASP A 669 -7.76 10.54 26.57
N ASP A 670 -8.13 11.81 26.64
CA ASP A 670 -9.41 12.33 26.14
C ASP A 670 -9.34 12.79 24.68
N ILE A 671 -8.17 12.77 24.05
CA ILE A 671 -7.97 13.11 22.63
C ILE A 671 -7.50 11.91 21.83
N ARG A 672 -8.25 11.54 20.78
CA ARG A 672 -7.91 10.48 19.85
C ARG A 672 -8.01 10.94 18.41
N PHE A 673 -7.13 10.40 17.57
CA PHE A 673 -7.10 10.70 16.14
C PHE A 673 -7.63 9.51 15.35
N THR A 674 -8.35 9.77 14.25
CA THR A 674 -8.83 8.75 13.33
C THR A 674 -8.95 9.29 11.90
N GLY A 675 -9.36 8.46 10.96
CA GLY A 675 -9.46 8.82 9.56
C GLY A 675 -8.32 8.26 8.70
N ILE A 676 -8.43 8.46 7.40
CA ILE A 676 -7.48 7.89 6.41
C ILE A 676 -6.04 8.35 6.69
N LEU A 677 -5.84 9.60 7.15
CA LEU A 677 -4.50 10.13 7.47
C LEU A 677 -3.79 9.28 8.53
N VAL A 678 -4.50 8.90 9.60
CA VAL A 678 -3.94 8.09 10.70
C VAL A 678 -3.64 6.67 10.23
N LEU A 679 -4.60 6.02 9.56
CA LEU A 679 -4.45 4.65 9.07
C LEU A 679 -3.30 4.55 8.06
N TYR A 680 -3.17 5.54 7.19
CA TYR A 680 -2.08 5.59 6.23
C TYR A 680 -0.73 5.85 6.90
N ASN A 681 -0.67 6.72 7.92
CA ASN A 681 0.53 6.92 8.74
C ASN A 681 0.97 5.61 9.43
N ASN A 682 0.05 4.89 10.07
CA ASN A 682 0.34 3.62 10.74
C ASN A 682 0.89 2.58 9.76
N MET A 683 0.29 2.51 8.57
CA MET A 683 0.77 1.67 7.49
C MET A 683 2.21 2.03 7.09
N LEU A 684 2.52 3.33 6.88
CA LEU A 684 3.87 3.79 6.51
C LEU A 684 4.90 3.47 7.59
N GLN A 685 4.58 3.69 8.87
CA GLN A 685 5.46 3.33 9.99
C GLN A 685 5.69 1.81 10.07
N SER A 686 4.64 1.02 9.82
CA SER A 686 4.74 -0.44 9.74
C SER A 686 5.62 -0.91 8.57
N LEU A 687 5.57 -0.20 7.43
CA LEU A 687 6.44 -0.49 6.28
C LEU A 687 7.92 -0.41 6.63
N TYR A 688 8.35 0.63 7.33
CA TYR A 688 9.75 0.81 7.73
C TYR A 688 10.22 -0.31 8.66
N LYS A 689 9.43 -0.64 9.68
CA LYS A 689 9.73 -1.74 10.61
C LYS A 689 9.76 -3.08 9.89
N SER A 690 8.80 -3.34 9.02
CA SER A 690 8.73 -4.55 8.21
C SER A 690 9.93 -4.67 7.25
N GLN A 691 10.41 -3.57 6.66
CA GLN A 691 11.59 -3.57 5.79
C GLN A 691 12.84 -4.08 6.51
N ILE A 692 13.08 -3.60 7.73
CA ILE A 692 14.24 -4.03 8.53
C ILE A 692 14.14 -5.51 8.90
N LEU A 693 12.95 -5.95 9.34
CA LEU A 693 12.71 -7.34 9.76
C LEU A 693 12.83 -8.32 8.58
N THR A 694 12.18 -8.02 7.46
CA THR A 694 12.19 -8.88 6.26
C THR A 694 13.58 -8.97 5.66
N LEU A 695 14.29 -7.85 5.54
CA LEU A 695 15.65 -7.82 5.01
C LEU A 695 16.62 -8.58 5.93
N GLY A 696 16.52 -8.42 7.25
CA GLY A 696 17.28 -9.19 8.23
C GLY A 696 17.02 -10.69 8.11
N ALA A 697 15.75 -11.09 8.03
CA ALA A 697 15.34 -12.49 7.86
C ALA A 697 15.88 -13.12 6.56
N VAL A 698 15.81 -12.36 5.44
CA VAL A 698 16.41 -12.81 4.16
C VAL A 698 17.88 -13.06 4.28
N PHE A 699 18.65 -12.11 4.82
CA PHE A 699 20.11 -12.26 4.91
C PHE A 699 20.53 -13.41 5.83
N ILE A 700 19.86 -13.57 6.97
CA ILE A 700 20.10 -14.69 7.89
C ILE A 700 19.75 -16.01 7.21
N GLY A 701 18.58 -16.11 6.59
CA GLY A 701 18.12 -17.32 5.90
C GLY A 701 19.05 -17.74 4.77
N ILE A 702 19.48 -16.79 3.93
CA ILE A 702 20.40 -17.05 2.81
C ILE A 702 21.79 -17.41 3.33
N MET A 703 22.29 -16.77 4.39
CA MET A 703 23.56 -17.12 5.02
C MET A 703 23.53 -18.57 5.52
N LEU A 704 22.44 -18.98 6.18
CA LEU A 704 22.25 -20.36 6.64
C LEU A 704 22.20 -21.33 5.45
N MET A 705 21.52 -20.98 4.37
CA MET A 705 21.49 -21.80 3.15
C MET A 705 22.89 -21.95 2.53
N PHE A 706 23.69 -20.88 2.47
CA PHE A 706 25.06 -20.94 1.99
C PHE A 706 25.94 -21.82 2.89
N LEU A 707 25.77 -21.74 4.22
CA LEU A 707 26.46 -22.60 5.16
C LEU A 707 26.12 -24.08 4.93
N VAL A 708 24.87 -24.42 4.67
CA VAL A 708 24.45 -25.80 4.36
C VAL A 708 25.03 -26.25 3.03
N LEU A 709 25.01 -25.38 2.00
CA LEU A 709 25.46 -25.69 0.65
C LEU A 709 26.98 -25.86 0.57
N PHE A 710 27.73 -24.87 1.07
CA PHE A 710 29.19 -24.82 0.91
C PHE A 710 29.95 -25.38 2.13
N ARG A 711 29.29 -25.59 3.26
CA ARG A 711 29.86 -26.07 4.52
C ARG A 711 31.11 -25.30 4.98
N SER A 712 31.16 -24.01 4.64
CA SER A 712 32.28 -23.12 4.92
C SER A 712 31.76 -21.70 5.17
N ILE A 713 32.00 -21.18 6.38
CA ILE A 713 31.62 -19.79 6.74
C ILE A 713 32.33 -18.80 5.82
N LYS A 714 33.62 -19.04 5.50
CA LYS A 714 34.41 -18.15 4.64
C LYS A 714 33.78 -18.01 3.22
N ILE A 715 33.37 -19.13 2.62
CA ILE A 715 32.76 -19.13 1.29
C ILE A 715 31.37 -18.51 1.36
N SER A 716 30.60 -18.76 2.41
CA SER A 716 29.26 -18.20 2.59
C SER A 716 29.30 -16.68 2.71
N ILE A 717 30.24 -16.11 3.46
CA ILE A 717 30.45 -14.66 3.57
C ILE A 717 30.84 -14.09 2.18
N ILE A 718 31.76 -14.70 1.46
CA ILE A 718 32.20 -14.24 0.15
C ILE A 718 31.01 -14.25 -0.84
N ALA A 719 30.17 -15.29 -0.77
CA ALA A 719 29.01 -15.44 -1.65
C ALA A 719 27.91 -14.39 -1.43
N ILE A 720 27.71 -13.92 -0.19
CA ILE A 720 26.63 -12.99 0.14
C ILE A 720 26.99 -11.52 -0.16
N VAL A 721 28.28 -11.17 -0.15
CA VAL A 721 28.77 -9.78 -0.31
C VAL A 721 28.24 -9.08 -1.58
N PRO A 722 28.30 -9.69 -2.79
CA PRO A 722 27.77 -9.05 -4.00
C PRO A 722 26.25 -8.77 -3.91
N ASN A 723 25.48 -9.65 -3.27
CA ASN A 723 24.04 -9.50 -3.13
C ASN A 723 23.68 -8.44 -2.09
N PHE A 724 24.47 -8.35 -1.01
CA PHE A 724 24.36 -7.27 -0.03
C PHE A 724 24.61 -5.91 -0.68
N LEU A 725 25.65 -5.82 -1.51
CA LEU A 725 25.97 -4.61 -2.25
C LEU A 725 24.84 -4.25 -3.25
N ALA A 726 24.29 -5.23 -3.97
CA ALA A 726 23.18 -5.00 -4.92
C ALA A 726 21.93 -4.45 -4.22
N ALA A 727 21.53 -5.05 -3.09
CA ALA A 727 20.42 -4.54 -2.28
C ALA A 727 20.70 -3.13 -1.74
N GLY A 728 21.95 -2.89 -1.28
CA GLY A 728 22.39 -1.58 -0.84
C GLY A 728 22.33 -0.51 -1.93
N ILE A 729 22.73 -0.85 -3.17
CA ILE A 729 22.67 0.05 -4.33
C ILE A 729 21.22 0.46 -4.63
N VAL A 730 20.27 -0.48 -4.53
CA VAL A 730 18.84 -0.18 -4.73
C VAL A 730 18.30 0.74 -3.65
N LEU A 731 18.45 0.37 -2.38
CA LEU A 731 17.95 1.17 -1.25
C LEU A 731 18.64 2.54 -1.19
N GLY A 732 19.96 2.57 -1.37
CA GLY A 732 20.72 3.81 -1.42
C GLY A 732 20.37 4.68 -2.63
N GLY A 733 20.13 4.06 -3.78
CA GLY A 733 19.65 4.74 -4.99
C GLY A 733 18.27 5.37 -4.76
N MET A 734 17.33 4.65 -4.12
CA MET A 734 16.02 5.19 -3.73
C MET A 734 16.17 6.45 -2.88
N GLY A 735 17.00 6.40 -1.80
CA GLY A 735 17.18 7.55 -0.94
C GLY A 735 17.84 8.75 -1.62
N ILE A 736 18.80 8.53 -2.56
CA ILE A 736 19.42 9.61 -3.34
C ILE A 736 18.44 10.22 -4.33
N MET A 737 17.62 9.39 -4.98
CA MET A 737 16.62 9.81 -5.95
C MET A 737 15.31 10.30 -5.32
N ARG A 738 15.22 10.26 -3.98
CA ARG A 738 14.02 10.57 -3.20
C ARG A 738 12.80 9.73 -3.64
N ILE A 739 13.03 8.46 -3.96
CA ILE A 739 11.96 7.49 -4.18
C ILE A 739 11.54 6.97 -2.80
N PRO A 740 10.31 7.22 -2.36
CA PRO A 740 9.87 6.82 -1.02
C PRO A 740 9.75 5.31 -0.89
N LEU A 741 9.80 4.83 0.36
CA LEU A 741 9.40 3.47 0.69
C LEU A 741 7.88 3.37 0.62
N ASP A 742 7.39 2.48 -0.24
CA ASP A 742 5.98 2.12 -0.36
C ASP A 742 5.79 0.60 -0.25
N MET A 743 4.54 0.14 -0.33
CA MET A 743 4.20 -1.28 -0.24
C MET A 743 4.81 -2.14 -1.35
N MET A 744 5.11 -1.57 -2.52
CA MET A 744 5.76 -2.28 -3.62
C MET A 744 7.26 -2.28 -3.46
N THR A 745 7.85 -1.13 -3.16
CA THR A 745 9.30 -0.96 -3.06
C THR A 745 9.92 -1.71 -1.89
N ILE A 746 9.14 -1.96 -0.81
CA ILE A 746 9.58 -2.79 0.33
C ILE A 746 9.95 -4.20 -0.09
N THR A 747 9.26 -4.77 -1.07
CA THR A 747 9.51 -6.14 -1.53
C THR A 747 10.75 -6.25 -2.42
N ILE A 748 11.18 -5.14 -3.05
CA ILE A 748 12.29 -5.12 -4.03
C ILE A 748 13.61 -5.61 -3.41
N ALA A 749 13.94 -5.15 -2.21
CA ALA A 749 15.20 -5.53 -1.57
C ALA A 749 15.25 -7.05 -1.27
N ALA A 750 14.16 -7.63 -0.77
CA ALA A 750 14.05 -9.06 -0.51
C ALA A 750 14.12 -9.88 -1.82
N ILE A 751 13.41 -9.43 -2.86
CA ILE A 751 13.41 -10.04 -4.19
C ILE A 751 14.79 -9.96 -4.81
N THR A 752 15.45 -8.81 -4.73
CA THR A 752 16.81 -8.58 -5.24
C THR A 752 17.80 -9.59 -4.67
N VAL A 753 17.77 -9.75 -3.35
CA VAL A 753 18.66 -10.70 -2.67
C VAL A 753 18.29 -12.13 -3.06
N GLY A 754 16.98 -12.47 -3.09
CA GLY A 754 16.49 -13.81 -3.42
C GLY A 754 16.85 -14.28 -4.83
N ILE A 755 16.72 -13.41 -5.83
CA ILE A 755 17.04 -13.74 -7.24
C ILE A 755 18.54 -13.54 -7.53
N GLY A 756 19.15 -12.50 -6.95
CA GLY A 756 20.58 -12.21 -7.15
C GLY A 756 21.51 -13.33 -6.65
N VAL A 757 21.11 -14.02 -5.60
CA VAL A 757 21.84 -15.18 -5.03
C VAL A 757 22.00 -16.32 -6.03
N ASP A 758 21.08 -16.49 -6.98
CA ASP A 758 21.16 -17.47 -8.05
C ASP A 758 22.51 -17.38 -8.81
N HIS A 759 22.91 -16.15 -9.18
CA HIS A 759 24.18 -15.92 -9.87
C HIS A 759 25.38 -16.39 -9.05
N ALA A 760 25.39 -16.11 -7.75
CA ALA A 760 26.48 -16.50 -6.86
C ALA A 760 26.57 -18.03 -6.67
N ILE A 761 25.43 -18.72 -6.51
CA ILE A 761 25.36 -20.19 -6.36
C ILE A 761 25.90 -20.87 -7.62
N HIS A 762 25.39 -20.49 -8.78
CA HIS A 762 25.80 -21.10 -10.04
C HIS A 762 27.29 -20.83 -10.35
N TYR A 763 27.75 -19.61 -10.13
CA TYR A 763 29.15 -19.24 -10.33
C TYR A 763 30.10 -20.03 -9.41
N LEU A 764 29.82 -20.02 -8.08
CA LEU A 764 30.65 -20.75 -7.10
C LEU A 764 30.65 -22.25 -7.32
N THR A 765 29.50 -22.84 -7.59
CA THR A 765 29.41 -24.29 -7.88
C THR A 765 30.25 -24.67 -9.10
N ARG A 766 30.24 -23.85 -10.13
CA ARG A 766 31.10 -24.07 -11.29
C ARG A 766 32.55 -23.82 -10.98
N PHE A 767 32.90 -22.74 -10.29
CA PHE A 767 34.26 -22.41 -9.91
C PHE A 767 34.91 -23.52 -9.09
N ILE A 768 34.23 -24.08 -8.08
CA ILE A 768 34.69 -25.18 -7.24
C ILE A 768 35.00 -26.40 -8.11
N ARG A 769 34.13 -26.73 -9.07
CA ARG A 769 34.34 -27.85 -9.97
C ARG A 769 35.55 -27.64 -10.86
N GLU A 770 35.74 -26.45 -11.42
CA GLU A 770 36.91 -26.13 -12.27
C GLU A 770 38.21 -26.11 -11.45
N PHE A 771 38.17 -25.60 -10.23
CA PHE A 771 39.32 -25.58 -9.31
C PHE A 771 39.79 -26.99 -8.93
N SER A 772 38.85 -27.93 -8.81
CA SER A 772 39.22 -29.34 -8.50
C SER A 772 40.00 -30.05 -9.61
N VAL A 773 40.11 -29.46 -10.83
CA VAL A 773 40.84 -30.04 -11.96
C VAL A 773 42.35 -29.82 -11.84
N ASP A 774 42.77 -28.57 -11.52
CA ASP A 774 44.18 -28.18 -11.57
C ASP A 774 44.65 -27.36 -10.38
N GLY A 775 43.77 -26.97 -9.47
CA GLY A 775 44.09 -26.14 -8.29
C GLY A 775 44.57 -24.73 -8.62
N ASN A 776 44.34 -24.23 -9.85
CA ASN A 776 44.76 -22.90 -10.28
C ASN A 776 43.55 -21.95 -10.24
N TYR A 777 43.62 -20.91 -9.39
CA TYR A 777 42.49 -19.95 -9.19
C TYR A 777 42.19 -19.12 -10.43
N VAL A 778 43.22 -18.60 -11.13
CA VAL A 778 43.01 -17.71 -12.31
C VAL A 778 42.48 -18.53 -13.48
N ALA A 779 43.05 -19.69 -13.78
CA ALA A 779 42.59 -20.57 -14.83
C ALA A 779 41.17 -21.05 -14.58
N SER A 780 40.83 -21.39 -13.34
CA SER A 780 39.47 -21.77 -12.94
C SER A 780 38.46 -20.65 -13.09
N MET A 781 38.85 -19.41 -12.80
CA MET A 781 38.04 -18.21 -13.04
C MET A 781 37.72 -18.05 -14.53
N HIS A 782 38.71 -18.11 -15.40
CA HIS A 782 38.52 -17.99 -16.85
C HIS A 782 37.61 -19.10 -17.40
N ARG A 783 37.80 -20.35 -16.98
CA ARG A 783 36.92 -21.47 -17.38
C ARG A 783 35.49 -21.32 -16.87
N ALA A 784 35.31 -20.85 -15.64
CA ALA A 784 33.98 -20.59 -15.07
C ALA A 784 33.25 -19.49 -15.84
N HIS A 785 33.92 -18.36 -16.16
CA HIS A 785 33.33 -17.30 -16.98
C HIS A 785 32.99 -17.78 -18.41
N ALA A 786 33.83 -18.58 -19.02
CA ALA A 786 33.60 -19.08 -20.39
C ALA A 786 32.40 -20.04 -20.48
N SER A 787 32.02 -20.73 -19.38
CA SER A 787 30.95 -21.72 -19.37
C SER A 787 29.67 -21.17 -18.71
N ILE A 788 29.63 -21.09 -17.37
CA ILE A 788 28.41 -20.67 -16.66
C ILE A 788 28.10 -19.17 -16.83
N GLY A 789 29.14 -18.36 -17.11
CA GLY A 789 28.97 -16.93 -17.35
C GLY A 789 27.95 -16.61 -18.47
N GLN A 790 27.89 -17.44 -19.51
CA GLN A 790 26.89 -17.28 -20.59
C GLN A 790 25.46 -17.45 -20.09
N ALA A 791 25.20 -18.50 -19.28
CA ALA A 791 23.88 -18.73 -18.71
C ALA A 791 23.45 -17.58 -17.81
N LEU A 792 24.37 -17.11 -16.92
CA LEU A 792 24.13 -15.99 -16.03
C LEU A 792 23.85 -14.68 -16.78
N PHE A 793 24.60 -14.43 -17.86
CA PHE A 793 24.39 -13.26 -18.71
C PHE A 793 23.02 -13.30 -19.41
N TYR A 794 22.62 -14.44 -19.97
CA TYR A 794 21.31 -14.56 -20.62
C TYR A 794 20.16 -14.46 -19.63
N THR A 795 20.26 -15.09 -18.47
CA THR A 795 19.21 -14.99 -17.44
C THR A 795 19.08 -13.57 -16.91
N ALA A 796 20.20 -12.89 -16.60
CA ALA A 796 20.18 -11.52 -16.10
C ALA A 796 19.58 -10.54 -17.13
N ILE A 797 19.98 -10.60 -18.40
CA ILE A 797 19.39 -9.74 -19.44
C ILE A 797 17.90 -10.00 -19.57
N THR A 798 17.48 -11.27 -19.57
CA THR A 798 16.07 -11.62 -19.67
C THR A 798 15.29 -11.07 -18.49
N ILE A 799 15.84 -11.13 -17.28
CA ILE A 799 15.21 -10.57 -16.06
C ILE A 799 15.14 -9.05 -16.17
N ILE A 800 16.26 -8.38 -16.51
CA ILE A 800 16.33 -6.90 -16.59
C ILE A 800 15.30 -6.37 -17.58
N VAL A 801 15.28 -6.90 -18.80
CA VAL A 801 14.35 -6.43 -19.84
C VAL A 801 12.91 -6.81 -19.50
N GLY A 802 12.68 -8.01 -18.92
CA GLY A 802 11.36 -8.42 -18.47
C GLY A 802 10.76 -7.46 -17.45
N PHE A 803 11.54 -7.06 -16.44
CA PHE A 803 11.10 -6.07 -15.45
C PHE A 803 10.98 -4.66 -16.02
N SER A 804 11.79 -4.30 -17.04
CA SER A 804 11.71 -2.98 -17.68
C SER A 804 10.37 -2.73 -18.39
N ILE A 805 9.61 -3.77 -18.73
CA ILE A 805 8.26 -3.64 -19.30
C ILE A 805 7.30 -2.96 -18.32
N LEU A 806 7.48 -3.13 -17.01
CA LEU A 806 6.68 -2.45 -15.99
C LEU A 806 6.82 -0.91 -16.02
N ALA A 807 7.86 -0.38 -16.66
CA ALA A 807 7.99 1.07 -16.87
C ALA A 807 6.87 1.67 -17.75
N LEU A 808 6.08 0.82 -18.41
CA LEU A 808 4.92 1.22 -19.21
C LEU A 808 3.63 1.34 -18.41
N SER A 809 3.63 1.01 -17.10
CA SER A 809 2.45 1.11 -16.24
C SER A 809 2.01 2.55 -16.01
N ASN A 810 0.71 2.75 -15.82
CA ASN A 810 0.14 4.00 -15.31
C ASN A 810 0.23 4.10 -13.78
N PHE A 811 0.55 3.00 -13.11
CA PHE A 811 0.72 2.91 -11.66
C PHE A 811 2.22 3.03 -11.31
N ILE A 812 2.62 4.16 -10.75
CA ILE A 812 4.02 4.52 -10.49
C ILE A 812 4.76 3.52 -9.59
N PRO A 813 4.17 2.94 -8.53
CA PRO A 813 4.83 1.90 -7.75
C PRO A 813 5.26 0.69 -8.59
N SER A 814 4.47 0.27 -9.59
CA SER A 814 4.86 -0.79 -10.55
C SER A 814 6.04 -0.37 -11.43
N VAL A 815 6.08 0.90 -11.84
CA VAL A 815 7.23 1.45 -12.61
C VAL A 815 8.50 1.37 -11.78
N TYR A 816 8.49 1.83 -10.53
CA TYR A 816 9.63 1.75 -9.62
C TYR A 816 10.02 0.31 -9.34
N PHE A 817 9.03 -0.56 -9.09
CA PHE A 817 9.28 -1.98 -8.90
C PHE A 817 10.07 -2.60 -10.07
N GLY A 818 9.65 -2.32 -11.29
CA GLY A 818 10.31 -2.81 -12.50
C GLY A 818 11.72 -2.27 -12.69
N LEU A 819 11.89 -0.95 -12.63
CA LEU A 819 13.18 -0.30 -12.87
C LEU A 819 14.22 -0.62 -11.79
N LEU A 820 13.81 -0.57 -10.52
CA LEU A 820 14.70 -0.86 -9.38
C LEU A 820 15.09 -2.33 -9.33
N THR A 821 14.16 -3.26 -9.63
CA THR A 821 14.49 -4.68 -9.73
C THR A 821 15.42 -4.95 -10.91
N GLY A 822 15.23 -4.27 -12.04
CA GLY A 822 16.15 -4.33 -13.18
C GLY A 822 17.56 -3.83 -12.80
N LEU A 823 17.66 -2.70 -12.10
CA LEU A 823 18.93 -2.16 -11.58
C LEU A 823 19.59 -3.15 -10.60
N ALA A 824 18.79 -3.74 -9.71
CA ALA A 824 19.25 -4.75 -8.77
C ALA A 824 19.89 -5.96 -9.47
N MET A 825 19.24 -6.46 -10.51
CA MET A 825 19.73 -7.61 -11.28
C MET A 825 21.01 -7.27 -12.05
N LEU A 826 21.11 -6.07 -12.58
CA LEU A 826 22.34 -5.57 -13.19
C LEU A 826 23.50 -5.51 -12.18
N ALA A 827 23.24 -4.96 -11.00
CA ALA A 827 24.23 -4.88 -9.91
C ALA A 827 24.64 -6.30 -9.42
N ALA A 828 23.68 -7.22 -9.27
CA ALA A 828 23.95 -8.60 -8.88
C ALA A 828 24.76 -9.37 -9.94
N LEU A 829 24.46 -9.19 -11.23
CA LEU A 829 25.25 -9.77 -12.33
C LEU A 829 26.68 -9.25 -12.31
N LEU A 830 26.86 -7.93 -12.28
CA LEU A 830 28.18 -7.29 -12.24
C LEU A 830 28.97 -7.73 -11.00
N GLY A 831 28.32 -7.74 -9.83
CA GLY A 831 28.90 -8.21 -8.59
C GLY A 831 29.35 -9.67 -8.66
N SER A 832 28.54 -10.55 -9.23
CA SER A 832 28.85 -11.97 -9.37
C SER A 832 29.92 -12.26 -10.43
N MET A 833 30.02 -11.41 -11.46
CA MET A 833 31.02 -11.57 -12.55
C MET A 833 32.34 -10.83 -12.29
N THR A 834 32.42 -9.92 -11.33
CA THR A 834 33.64 -9.14 -11.05
C THR A 834 34.06 -9.23 -9.58
N LEU A 835 33.19 -8.78 -8.65
CA LEU A 835 33.51 -8.69 -7.22
C LEU A 835 33.68 -10.09 -6.60
N LEU A 836 32.74 -11.02 -6.85
CA LEU A 836 32.80 -12.37 -6.32
C LEU A 836 34.09 -13.11 -6.71
N PRO A 837 34.45 -13.20 -8.00
CA PRO A 837 35.74 -13.83 -8.39
C PRO A 837 36.94 -13.13 -7.82
N LYS A 838 36.95 -11.78 -7.72
CA LYS A 838 38.06 -11.07 -7.08
C LYS A 838 38.20 -11.40 -5.59
N LEU A 839 37.11 -11.48 -4.85
CA LEU A 839 37.13 -11.92 -3.46
C LEU A 839 37.66 -13.35 -3.30
N ILE A 840 37.28 -14.26 -4.21
CA ILE A 840 37.84 -15.64 -4.24
C ILE A 840 39.36 -15.63 -4.47
N LEU A 841 39.83 -14.86 -5.46
CA LEU A 841 41.25 -14.75 -5.79
C LEU A 841 42.09 -14.22 -4.61
N ILE A 842 41.58 -13.26 -3.85
CA ILE A 842 42.27 -12.67 -2.69
C ILE A 842 42.26 -13.60 -1.49
N THR A 843 41.08 -14.15 -1.17
CA THR A 843 40.86 -14.91 0.07
C THR A 843 41.32 -16.36 -0.02
N LYS A 844 41.50 -16.92 -1.24
CA LYS A 844 41.89 -18.29 -1.55
C LYS A 844 41.20 -19.33 -0.67
N PRO A 845 39.86 -19.42 -0.70
CA PRO A 845 39.08 -20.19 0.27
C PRO A 845 39.19 -21.71 0.07
N PHE A 846 39.72 -22.20 -1.06
CA PHE A 846 39.78 -23.63 -1.44
C PHE A 846 41.15 -24.26 -1.18
N GLY A 847 42.11 -23.55 -0.61
CA GLY A 847 43.44 -24.03 -0.33
C GLY A 847 44.56 -23.33 -1.10
N ALA A 848 45.76 -23.89 -1.10
CA ALA A 848 46.93 -23.29 -1.73
C ALA A 848 46.82 -23.38 -3.27
N ASP A 849 47.36 -22.38 -3.93
CA ASP A 849 47.41 -22.31 -5.41
C ASP A 849 48.48 -23.24 -5.93
N SER A 850 48.16 -24.14 -6.87
CA SER A 850 49.10 -25.09 -7.44
C SER A 850 50.31 -24.42 -8.16
N THR A 851 50.13 -23.21 -8.67
CA THR A 851 51.21 -22.39 -9.25
C THR A 851 52.25 -21.95 -8.23
N ALA A 852 51.87 -21.77 -6.96
CA ALA A 852 52.79 -21.42 -5.86
C ALA A 852 53.67 -22.63 -5.41
N GLN A 853 53.13 -23.85 -5.52
CA GLN A 853 53.88 -25.07 -5.18
C GLN A 853 55.01 -25.38 -6.18
N ASN A 854 54.78 -25.13 -7.48
CA ASN A 854 55.80 -25.37 -8.50
C ASN A 854 56.95 -24.33 -8.48
N SER A 855 56.70 -23.12 -8.00
CA SER A 855 57.74 -22.08 -7.84
C SER A 855 58.62 -22.25 -6.61
N THR A 856 58.18 -23.00 -5.60
CA THR A 856 58.92 -23.33 -4.36
C THR A 856 59.75 -24.61 -4.53
N GLN A 857 59.43 -25.48 -5.50
CA GLN A 857 60.24 -26.66 -5.82
C GLN A 857 61.33 -26.36 -6.85
N SER A 858 61.31 -25.19 -7.52
CA SER A 858 62.35 -24.78 -8.48
C SER A 858 63.35 -23.78 -7.88
N LYS A 859 63.34 -23.50 -6.58
CA LYS A 859 64.37 -22.86 -5.81
C LYS A 859 64.93 -23.88 -4.82
#